data_788913ae79f135223b3bc6b0af6b1733
#
_entry.id   788913ae79f135223b3bc6b0af6b1733
#
_cell.length_a   1.000
_cell.length_b   1.000
_cell.length_c   1.000
_cell.angle_alpha   90.00
_cell.angle_beta   90.00
_cell.angle_gamma   90.00
#
_symmetry.space_group_name_H-M   'P 1'
#
loop_
_entity.id
_entity.type
_entity.pdbx_description
1 polymer ?
#
loop_
_entity_poly.entity_id
_entity_poly.type
_entity_poly.pdbx_seq_one_letter_code
_entity_poly.pdbx_strand_id
1 'polypeptide(L)'
;MQILSVNKKKYTFILFVLHSLISLHLAALFLSPVGLAQAVDNRLYRADLLLQLGIRQHQTAQFAAALESLQEALQLYQQKNNAVGEANTLGILGEIYFTLGQYGQTIKHYQQQRTLFHMLGDREGEAQALEDLSNTYIYQGDIKQAKILHDLAQKIRKEIGTPQGEAAFLGNIGLAYESHEQFPQAIELYQQQLAITQKNYDTAAIDNSLNKLVQVYQSQGKYPQLIELYQQQLAIAQQNKDAVSVADLLSQLAAAYKTQGQYQLAIKIYQQQLLVTRNIKDSLGEMKSLSNLGDIYCQSGEYEQALEVYKQQLAIARNQGKQLQIGTVFNHIGLTLLKARKLSEAEKTLLNATNVWEKIRSKVGSNSINYTQDQAATYQIWQQLLIAQNQPEAALEMAERGKSWSIAQLLGMRLSSEPVWAAAKTAPREINPPTIAQIRQIAKQQNATLIEYSIIPDEGLYVWVVQPSGQVKFRRIDIKSQHTIYPVSSLANVVANVGESMGIKGKTEAAAKVNIEIKPLLQLYQLLIKPIADLLPKETANRLIFIPQQELSLVPFPALVDIFGKYLIEKYTIVTVPAIQVLALTHKQQRRFSRDNALVVGNPSMPRIPLFIGQPPQPLPTLVNAEREALEVAELLKTKPLIANLATKKTVLQQLNKAKTVHLGTYGIIDGIKRQGIPGAIALAPSDSDGGVLSAAEILDLKLKTTLFVISATETGKSQISSDGISGLSLSLISAGVPSVIIPLWSSPEVPTASFMTEFYNQLNQTHDKAQALRQAMLKTKEQYPNPRDWAGFMLIGEGK
;
A
#
# COMPACT_ATOMS: atom_id res chain seq x y z
N MET A 1 -5.73 -10.94 -0.77
CA MET A 1 -6.34 -11.58 0.39
C MET A 1 -6.99 -12.96 0.09
N GLN A 2 -7.01 -13.41 -1.18
CA GLN A 2 -7.55 -14.71 -1.59
C GLN A 2 -6.51 -15.82 -1.75
N ILE A 3 -5.22 -15.52 -1.69
CA ILE A 3 -4.12 -16.51 -1.80
C ILE A 3 -3.98 -17.36 -0.51
N LEU A 4 -4.57 -16.97 0.60
CA LEU A 4 -4.47 -17.68 1.88
C LEU A 4 -5.57 -18.74 2.11
N SER A 5 -6.60 -18.85 1.26
CA SER A 5 -7.71 -19.80 1.50
C SER A 5 -7.52 -21.19 0.87
N VAL A 6 -6.73 -21.31 -0.18
CA VAL A 6 -6.49 -22.58 -0.89
C VAL A 6 -5.51 -23.48 -0.14
N ASN A 7 -4.57 -22.90 0.60
CA ASN A 7 -3.65 -23.69 1.42
C ASN A 7 -4.28 -24.28 2.70
N LYS A 8 -5.35 -23.69 3.23
CA LYS A 8 -5.98 -24.21 4.47
C LYS A 8 -6.55 -25.62 4.35
N LYS A 9 -7.10 -26.02 3.21
CA LYS A 9 -7.71 -27.36 3.04
C LYS A 9 -6.68 -28.50 2.84
N LYS A 10 -5.54 -28.23 2.21
CA LYS A 10 -4.44 -29.23 2.10
C LYS A 10 -3.76 -29.46 3.45
N TYR A 11 -3.57 -28.42 4.24
CA TYR A 11 -2.99 -28.55 5.58
C TYR A 11 -3.93 -29.26 6.57
N THR A 12 -5.24 -29.12 6.42
CA THR A 12 -6.21 -29.80 7.28
C THR A 12 -6.21 -31.32 7.08
N PHE A 13 -5.93 -31.81 5.88
CA PHE A 13 -5.89 -33.25 5.60
C PHE A 13 -4.59 -33.90 6.10
N ILE A 14 -3.45 -33.23 5.95
CA ILE A 14 -2.15 -33.71 6.50
C ILE A 14 -2.16 -33.61 8.03
N LEU A 15 -2.74 -32.58 8.62
CA LEU A 15 -2.94 -32.47 10.07
C LEU A 15 -3.91 -33.52 10.62
N PHE A 16 -4.92 -33.95 9.85
CA PHE A 16 -5.85 -35.00 10.29
C PHE A 16 -5.21 -36.38 10.32
N VAL A 17 -4.35 -36.70 9.36
CA VAL A 17 -3.58 -37.97 9.33
C VAL A 17 -2.47 -37.97 10.40
N LEU A 18 -1.78 -36.84 10.64
CA LEU A 18 -0.81 -36.71 11.73
C LEU A 18 -1.49 -36.71 13.12
N HIS A 19 -2.67 -36.09 13.27
CA HIS A 19 -3.42 -36.11 14.55
C HIS A 19 -3.93 -37.50 14.89
N SER A 20 -4.32 -38.31 13.91
CA SER A 20 -4.80 -39.69 14.17
C SER A 20 -3.65 -40.63 14.54
N LEU A 21 -2.44 -40.40 14.00
CA LEU A 21 -1.26 -41.20 14.40
C LEU A 21 -0.70 -40.80 15.77
N ILE A 22 -0.73 -39.52 16.13
CA ILE A 22 -0.28 -39.00 17.42
C ILE A 22 -1.25 -39.34 18.53
N SER A 23 -2.54 -39.33 18.27
CA SER A 23 -3.57 -39.76 19.26
C SER A 23 -3.51 -41.27 19.58
N LEU A 24 -3.14 -42.12 18.64
CA LEU A 24 -2.90 -43.53 18.91
C LEU A 24 -1.63 -43.78 19.75
N HIS A 25 -0.57 -43.03 19.59
CA HIS A 25 0.63 -43.18 20.39
C HIS A 25 0.49 -42.61 21.81
N LEU A 26 -0.27 -41.52 21.99
CA LEU A 26 -0.55 -40.96 23.32
C LEU A 26 -1.52 -41.84 24.12
N ALA A 27 -2.46 -42.53 23.47
CA ALA A 27 -3.37 -43.48 24.17
C ALA A 27 -2.65 -44.75 24.65
N ALA A 28 -1.56 -45.16 23.97
CA ALA A 28 -0.75 -46.30 24.40
C ALA A 28 0.16 -45.99 25.60
N LEU A 29 0.46 -44.72 25.85
CA LEU A 29 1.33 -44.28 26.97
C LEU A 29 0.57 -44.16 28.32
N PHE A 30 -0.77 -44.21 28.33
CA PHE A 30 -1.57 -44.06 29.56
C PHE A 30 -2.12 -45.38 30.13
N LEU A 31 -1.77 -46.53 29.55
CA LEU A 31 -2.36 -47.84 29.95
C LEU A 31 -1.36 -48.88 30.50
N SER A 32 -0.23 -48.52 31.06
CA SER A 32 0.54 -49.46 31.87
C SER A 32 1.09 -48.82 33.14
N PRO A 33 0.67 -49.20 34.30
CA PRO A 33 1.32 -48.87 35.54
C PRO A 33 2.45 -49.89 35.84
N VAL A 34 3.57 -49.39 36.30
CA VAL A 34 4.68 -50.08 36.98
C VAL A 34 5.86 -50.55 36.10
N GLY A 35 6.94 -49.86 36.28
CA GLY A 35 8.27 -50.41 36.31
C GLY A 35 9.07 -50.36 35.00
N LEU A 36 9.72 -49.27 34.73
CA LEU A 36 11.15 -49.18 34.36
C LEU A 36 11.46 -47.73 34.13
N ALA A 37 12.13 -47.11 35.03
CA ALA A 37 12.77 -45.80 34.84
C ALA A 37 13.90 -45.93 33.83
N GLN A 38 13.54 -46.01 32.53
CA GLN A 38 14.42 -45.56 31.50
C GLN A 38 14.38 -44.03 31.50
N ALA A 39 15.51 -43.41 31.80
CA ALA A 39 15.68 -41.97 31.68
C ALA A 39 15.26 -41.59 30.25
N VAL A 40 14.03 -41.07 30.07
CA VAL A 40 13.60 -40.47 28.84
C VAL A 40 14.68 -39.44 28.50
N ASP A 41 15.34 -39.57 27.36
CA ASP A 41 16.42 -38.67 26.99
C ASP A 41 15.84 -37.26 26.85
N ASN A 42 15.97 -36.51 27.91
CA ASN A 42 15.38 -35.17 28.07
C ASN A 42 15.74 -34.24 26.91
N ARG A 43 16.83 -34.55 26.19
CA ARG A 43 17.27 -33.78 25.02
C ARG A 43 16.51 -34.13 23.76
N LEU A 44 16.15 -35.39 23.52
CA LEU A 44 15.36 -35.78 22.36
C LEU A 44 13.93 -35.24 22.47
N TYR A 45 13.32 -35.37 23.64
CA TYR A 45 12.01 -34.75 23.94
C TYR A 45 12.03 -33.22 23.75
N ARG A 46 13.13 -32.56 24.16
CA ARG A 46 13.32 -31.11 23.92
C ARG A 46 13.42 -30.81 22.44
N ALA A 47 14.11 -31.61 21.63
CA ALA A 47 14.23 -31.45 20.21
C ALA A 47 12.85 -31.55 19.53
N ASP A 48 12.03 -32.53 19.93
CA ASP A 48 10.65 -32.70 19.41
C ASP A 48 9.77 -31.48 19.73
N LEU A 49 9.85 -30.97 20.97
CA LEU A 49 9.12 -29.75 21.36
C LEU A 49 9.55 -28.53 20.57
N LEU A 50 10.85 -28.35 20.35
CA LEU A 50 11.42 -27.24 19.57
C LEU A 50 11.03 -27.34 18.09
N LEU A 51 11.01 -28.55 17.52
CA LEU A 51 10.50 -28.78 16.17
C LEU A 51 9.03 -28.38 16.06
N GLN A 52 8.17 -28.83 16.97
CA GLN A 52 6.75 -28.45 16.99
C GLN A 52 6.53 -26.94 17.21
N LEU A 53 7.35 -26.31 18.04
CA LEU A 53 7.32 -24.88 18.25
C LEU A 53 7.72 -24.14 16.98
N GLY A 54 8.83 -24.55 16.33
CA GLY A 54 9.28 -23.96 15.08
C GLY A 54 8.28 -24.08 13.94
N ILE A 55 7.59 -25.24 13.81
CA ILE A 55 6.50 -25.43 12.85
C ILE A 55 5.34 -24.46 13.13
N ARG A 56 4.93 -24.30 14.38
CA ARG A 56 3.86 -23.36 14.78
C ARG A 56 4.26 -21.91 14.52
N GLN A 57 5.49 -21.54 14.83
CA GLN A 57 6.03 -20.20 14.55
C GLN A 57 6.10 -19.93 13.05
N HIS A 58 6.50 -20.94 12.23
CA HIS A 58 6.45 -20.85 10.77
C HIS A 58 5.02 -20.62 10.26
N GLN A 59 4.05 -21.40 10.73
CA GLN A 59 2.63 -21.26 10.35
C GLN A 59 2.03 -19.89 10.71
N THR A 60 2.56 -19.23 11.74
CA THR A 60 2.15 -17.89 12.18
C THR A 60 3.06 -16.78 11.62
N ALA A 61 3.90 -17.08 10.62
CA ALA A 61 4.86 -16.17 9.97
C ALA A 61 5.87 -15.52 10.94
N GLN A 62 6.17 -16.16 12.06
CA GLN A 62 7.21 -15.73 13.01
C GLN A 62 8.57 -16.35 12.61
N PHE A 63 9.06 -16.04 11.40
CA PHE A 63 10.19 -16.76 10.78
C PHE A 63 11.49 -16.69 11.58
N ALA A 64 11.82 -15.56 12.19
CA ALA A 64 13.04 -15.43 12.98
C ALA A 64 13.04 -16.37 14.21
N ALA A 65 11.94 -16.41 14.95
CA ALA A 65 11.75 -17.31 16.09
C ALA A 65 11.71 -18.78 15.65
N ALA A 66 11.07 -19.07 14.50
CA ALA A 66 11.05 -20.41 13.91
C ALA A 66 12.44 -20.90 13.56
N LEU A 67 13.29 -20.08 12.92
CA LEU A 67 14.67 -20.43 12.60
C LEU A 67 15.48 -20.72 13.86
N GLU A 68 15.36 -19.93 14.92
CA GLU A 68 16.04 -20.14 16.19
C GLU A 68 15.62 -21.49 16.82
N SER A 69 14.31 -21.73 16.95
CA SER A 69 13.78 -22.98 17.51
C SER A 69 14.21 -24.22 16.71
N LEU A 70 14.15 -24.13 15.38
CA LEU A 70 14.52 -25.23 14.48
C LEU A 70 16.03 -25.49 14.42
N GLN A 71 16.87 -24.44 14.50
CA GLN A 71 18.31 -24.61 14.58
C GLN A 71 18.74 -25.31 15.88
N GLU A 72 18.10 -24.97 17.01
CA GLU A 72 18.35 -25.68 18.28
C GLU A 72 17.86 -27.12 18.20
N ALA A 73 16.65 -27.37 17.61
CA ALA A 73 16.16 -28.73 17.39
C ALA A 73 17.14 -29.56 16.53
N LEU A 74 17.61 -28.98 15.43
CA LEU A 74 18.58 -29.62 14.53
C LEU A 74 19.84 -30.04 15.24
N GLN A 75 20.46 -29.17 16.05
CA GLN A 75 21.65 -29.48 16.86
C GLN A 75 21.40 -30.64 17.81
N LEU A 76 20.27 -30.67 18.47
CA LEU A 76 19.89 -31.74 19.41
C LEU A 76 19.69 -33.09 18.70
N TYR A 77 19.03 -33.11 17.53
CA TYR A 77 18.90 -34.34 16.73
C TYR A 77 20.22 -34.83 16.20
N GLN A 78 21.14 -33.95 15.76
CA GLN A 78 22.48 -34.29 15.33
C GLN A 78 23.29 -34.89 16.47
N GLN A 79 23.26 -34.30 17.67
CA GLN A 79 23.97 -34.81 18.86
C GLN A 79 23.46 -36.22 19.30
N LYS A 80 22.22 -36.55 18.95
CA LYS A 80 21.56 -37.83 19.27
C LYS A 80 21.53 -38.81 18.11
N ASN A 81 22.14 -38.49 16.97
CA ASN A 81 22.11 -39.28 15.75
C ASN A 81 20.68 -39.68 15.31
N ASN A 82 19.73 -38.77 15.54
CA ASN A 82 18.35 -38.98 15.10
C ASN A 82 18.17 -38.45 13.68
N ALA A 83 18.51 -39.27 12.69
CA ALA A 83 18.49 -38.89 11.27
C ALA A 83 17.06 -38.53 10.77
N VAL A 84 15.99 -39.11 11.33
CA VAL A 84 14.60 -38.76 10.95
C VAL A 84 14.22 -37.36 11.47
N GLY A 85 14.52 -37.07 12.72
CA GLY A 85 14.29 -35.73 13.28
C GLY A 85 15.12 -34.65 12.58
N GLU A 86 16.36 -34.98 12.24
CA GLU A 86 17.25 -34.12 11.46
C GLU A 86 16.68 -33.83 10.07
N ALA A 87 16.27 -34.85 9.32
CA ALA A 87 15.70 -34.68 7.97
C ALA A 87 14.42 -33.84 7.97
N ASN A 88 13.52 -34.09 8.94
CA ASN A 88 12.27 -33.31 9.06
C ASN A 88 12.56 -31.85 9.39
N THR A 89 13.50 -31.60 10.31
CA THR A 89 13.88 -30.23 10.69
C THR A 89 14.53 -29.47 9.52
N LEU A 90 15.40 -30.15 8.75
CA LEU A 90 16.04 -29.58 7.55
C LEU A 90 15.00 -29.23 6.49
N GLY A 91 13.94 -30.03 6.31
CA GLY A 91 12.85 -29.73 5.39
C GLY A 91 12.13 -28.42 5.74
N ILE A 92 11.77 -28.25 7.03
CA ILE A 92 11.10 -27.00 7.49
C ILE A 92 12.04 -25.79 7.40
N LEU A 93 13.33 -25.97 7.73
CA LEU A 93 14.31 -24.89 7.53
C LEU A 93 14.42 -24.50 6.05
N GLY A 94 14.46 -25.49 5.14
CA GLY A 94 14.47 -25.26 3.69
C GLY A 94 13.23 -24.49 3.26
N GLU A 95 12.04 -24.84 3.73
CA GLU A 95 10.77 -24.16 3.42
C GLU A 95 10.76 -22.69 3.92
N ILE A 96 11.26 -22.44 5.13
CA ILE A 96 11.39 -21.08 5.65
C ILE A 96 12.37 -20.25 4.80
N TYR A 97 13.55 -20.78 4.49
CA TYR A 97 14.53 -20.08 3.66
C TYR A 97 14.02 -19.85 2.23
N PHE A 98 13.24 -20.80 1.68
CA PHE A 98 12.54 -20.62 0.41
C PHE A 98 11.55 -19.45 0.46
N THR A 99 10.71 -19.41 1.50
CA THR A 99 9.73 -18.32 1.73
C THR A 99 10.42 -16.96 1.88
N LEU A 100 11.60 -16.94 2.47
CA LEU A 100 12.45 -15.74 2.62
C LEU A 100 13.25 -15.38 1.35
N GLY A 101 13.11 -16.14 0.25
CA GLY A 101 13.86 -15.93 -0.99
C GLY A 101 15.36 -16.24 -0.90
N GLN A 102 15.80 -16.91 0.17
CA GLN A 102 17.22 -17.27 0.40
C GLN A 102 17.54 -18.63 -0.24
N TYR A 103 17.41 -18.72 -1.56
CA TYR A 103 17.50 -19.97 -2.31
C TYR A 103 18.81 -20.74 -2.12
N GLY A 104 19.93 -20.06 -1.87
CA GLY A 104 21.21 -20.73 -1.55
C GLY A 104 21.15 -21.57 -0.27
N GLN A 105 20.52 -21.04 0.79
CA GLN A 105 20.32 -21.79 2.04
C GLN A 105 19.25 -22.88 1.85
N THR A 106 18.19 -22.60 1.13
CA THR A 106 17.15 -23.57 0.75
C THR A 106 17.77 -24.81 0.10
N ILE A 107 18.57 -24.61 -0.96
CA ILE A 107 19.25 -25.71 -1.68
C ILE A 107 20.12 -26.53 -0.73
N LYS A 108 20.91 -25.86 0.12
CA LYS A 108 21.76 -26.53 1.10
C LYS A 108 20.95 -27.46 2.01
N HIS A 109 19.87 -26.96 2.60
CA HIS A 109 19.07 -27.73 3.54
C HIS A 109 18.32 -28.89 2.87
N TYR A 110 17.74 -28.68 1.69
CA TYR A 110 17.07 -29.75 0.95
C TYR A 110 18.05 -30.81 0.40
N GLN A 111 19.29 -30.44 0.05
CA GLN A 111 20.32 -31.40 -0.31
C GLN A 111 20.72 -32.28 0.89
N GLN A 112 20.85 -31.70 2.07
CA GLN A 112 21.12 -32.45 3.30
C GLN A 112 19.94 -33.36 3.65
N GLN A 113 18.72 -32.89 3.57
CA GLN A 113 17.50 -33.66 3.78
C GLN A 113 17.42 -34.85 2.84
N ARG A 114 17.63 -34.64 1.53
CA ARG A 114 17.67 -35.70 0.53
C ARG A 114 18.69 -36.78 0.88
N THR A 115 19.90 -36.35 1.28
CA THR A 115 20.97 -37.28 1.65
C THR A 115 20.56 -38.17 2.81
N LEU A 116 19.92 -37.61 3.82
CA LEU A 116 19.45 -38.36 5.00
C LEU A 116 18.35 -39.34 4.62
N PHE A 117 17.34 -38.94 3.81
CA PHE A 117 16.28 -39.82 3.34
C PHE A 117 16.82 -40.96 2.49
N HIS A 118 17.83 -40.69 1.63
CA HIS A 118 18.51 -41.72 0.87
C HIS A 118 19.22 -42.74 1.79
N MET A 119 19.92 -42.27 2.82
CA MET A 119 20.61 -43.12 3.84
C MET A 119 19.61 -43.94 4.68
N LEU A 120 18.46 -43.38 4.98
CA LEU A 120 17.38 -44.05 5.70
C LEU A 120 16.58 -45.06 4.85
N GLY A 121 16.78 -45.07 3.54
CA GLY A 121 15.97 -45.87 2.60
C GLY A 121 14.56 -45.32 2.41
N ASP A 122 14.29 -44.12 2.87
CA ASP A 122 13.01 -43.44 2.67
C ASP A 122 12.95 -42.86 1.26
N ARG A 123 12.48 -43.71 0.33
CA ARG A 123 12.42 -43.38 -1.10
C ARG A 123 11.38 -42.27 -1.39
N GLU A 124 10.26 -42.22 -0.66
CA GLU A 124 9.26 -41.15 -0.85
C GLU A 124 9.80 -39.81 -0.32
N GLY A 125 10.44 -39.79 0.85
CA GLY A 125 11.12 -38.62 1.38
C GLY A 125 12.23 -38.11 0.46
N GLU A 126 13.02 -39.03 -0.16
CA GLU A 126 14.04 -38.69 -1.15
C GLU A 126 13.42 -38.02 -2.40
N ALA A 127 12.34 -38.59 -2.93
CA ALA A 127 11.63 -38.03 -4.08
C ALA A 127 11.05 -36.64 -3.76
N GLN A 128 10.48 -36.45 -2.57
CA GLN A 128 9.94 -35.16 -2.14
C GLN A 128 11.05 -34.09 -2.02
N ALA A 129 12.18 -34.42 -1.42
CA ALA A 129 13.31 -33.49 -1.31
C ALA A 129 13.87 -33.09 -2.68
N LEU A 130 13.88 -34.01 -3.66
CA LEU A 130 14.23 -33.71 -5.05
C LEU A 130 13.25 -32.75 -5.72
N GLU A 131 11.95 -32.89 -5.47
CA GLU A 131 10.92 -31.96 -5.98
C GLU A 131 11.07 -30.57 -5.36
N ASP A 132 11.37 -30.49 -4.06
CA ASP A 132 11.57 -29.21 -3.36
C ASP A 132 12.85 -28.50 -3.88
N LEU A 133 13.90 -29.26 -4.17
CA LEU A 133 15.09 -28.76 -4.88
C LEU A 133 14.73 -28.28 -6.29
N SER A 134 13.99 -29.09 -7.05
CA SER A 134 13.53 -28.73 -8.41
C SER A 134 12.76 -27.41 -8.39
N ASN A 135 11.79 -27.27 -7.48
CA ASN A 135 11.04 -26.03 -7.29
C ASN A 135 11.94 -24.85 -6.97
N THR A 136 12.95 -25.06 -6.10
CA THR A 136 13.90 -23.99 -5.75
C THR A 136 14.69 -23.51 -6.97
N TYR A 137 15.16 -24.44 -7.82
CA TYR A 137 15.87 -24.09 -9.06
C TYR A 137 14.96 -23.40 -10.09
N ILE A 138 13.67 -23.75 -10.14
CA ILE A 138 12.69 -23.04 -10.97
C ILE A 138 12.64 -21.56 -10.56
N TYR A 139 12.52 -21.27 -9.26
CA TYR A 139 12.48 -19.88 -8.76
C TYR A 139 13.81 -19.14 -8.92
N GLN A 140 14.94 -19.84 -9.04
CA GLN A 140 16.23 -19.25 -9.42
C GLN A 140 16.37 -19.01 -10.94
N GLY A 141 15.43 -19.53 -11.75
CA GLY A 141 15.48 -19.46 -13.21
C GLY A 141 16.32 -20.56 -13.88
N ASP A 142 16.86 -21.52 -13.12
CA ASP A 142 17.61 -22.67 -13.66
C ASP A 142 16.66 -23.85 -13.97
N ILE A 143 15.88 -23.68 -15.06
CA ILE A 143 14.88 -24.66 -15.51
C ILE A 143 15.54 -25.97 -15.92
N LYS A 144 16.79 -25.96 -16.41
CA LYS A 144 17.51 -27.19 -16.80
C LYS A 144 17.79 -28.07 -15.59
N GLN A 145 18.36 -27.48 -14.54
CA GLN A 145 18.65 -28.20 -13.31
C GLN A 145 17.36 -28.68 -12.62
N ALA A 146 16.34 -27.84 -12.61
CA ALA A 146 15.03 -28.20 -12.09
C ALA A 146 14.47 -29.45 -12.76
N LYS A 147 14.52 -29.52 -14.10
CA LYS A 147 14.03 -30.67 -14.85
C LYS A 147 14.79 -31.95 -14.54
N ILE A 148 16.12 -31.92 -14.44
CA ILE A 148 16.94 -33.07 -14.04
C ILE A 148 16.51 -33.63 -12.69
N LEU A 149 16.27 -32.78 -11.72
CA LEU A 149 15.87 -33.18 -10.37
C LEU A 149 14.43 -33.73 -10.35
N HIS A 150 13.54 -33.11 -11.10
CA HIS A 150 12.17 -33.61 -11.29
C HIS A 150 12.15 -35.00 -11.94
N ASP A 151 12.86 -35.18 -13.05
CA ASP A 151 12.96 -36.48 -13.77
C ASP A 151 13.50 -37.56 -12.81
N LEU A 152 14.45 -37.23 -11.94
CA LEU A 152 14.98 -38.15 -10.94
C LEU A 152 13.93 -38.50 -9.87
N ALA A 153 13.20 -37.53 -9.37
CA ALA A 153 12.09 -37.74 -8.43
C ALA A 153 11.00 -38.64 -9.04
N GLN A 154 10.62 -38.37 -10.30
CA GLN A 154 9.64 -39.18 -11.02
C GLN A 154 10.11 -40.65 -11.23
N LYS A 155 11.39 -40.86 -11.50
CA LYS A 155 11.96 -42.21 -11.60
C LYS A 155 11.79 -42.95 -10.26
N ILE A 156 12.11 -42.31 -9.14
CA ILE A 156 11.96 -42.91 -7.81
C ILE A 156 10.48 -43.22 -7.53
N ARG A 157 9.56 -42.29 -7.78
CA ARG A 157 8.13 -42.49 -7.57
C ARG A 157 7.54 -43.60 -8.41
N LYS A 158 8.04 -43.76 -9.64
CA LYS A 158 7.64 -44.87 -10.49
C LYS A 158 8.11 -46.23 -9.92
N GLU A 159 9.32 -46.29 -9.36
CA GLU A 159 9.86 -47.47 -8.72
C GLU A 159 9.05 -47.92 -7.50
N ILE A 160 8.52 -46.95 -6.71
CA ILE A 160 7.71 -47.22 -5.52
C ILE A 160 6.19 -47.27 -5.80
N GLY A 161 5.76 -47.13 -7.07
CA GLY A 161 4.35 -47.23 -7.46
C GLY A 161 3.50 -46.01 -7.20
N THR A 162 4.06 -44.83 -6.94
CA THR A 162 3.38 -43.55 -6.67
C THR A 162 3.64 -42.51 -7.79
N PRO A 163 3.34 -42.78 -9.08
CA PRO A 163 3.61 -41.79 -10.14
C PRO A 163 2.68 -40.58 -9.99
N GLN A 164 3.21 -39.50 -9.48
CA GLN A 164 2.51 -38.20 -9.38
C GLN A 164 3.52 -37.07 -9.64
N GLY A 165 3.07 -35.97 -10.24
CA GLY A 165 3.84 -34.75 -10.20
C GLY A 165 4.01 -33.99 -11.51
N GLU A 166 3.87 -34.60 -12.70
CA GLU A 166 4.14 -33.90 -13.99
C GLU A 166 3.26 -32.65 -14.14
N ALA A 167 1.96 -32.77 -13.84
CA ALA A 167 1.06 -31.61 -13.87
C ALA A 167 1.46 -30.52 -12.85
N ALA A 168 1.89 -30.91 -11.65
CA ALA A 168 2.36 -29.98 -10.64
C ALA A 168 3.66 -29.30 -11.07
N PHE A 169 4.60 -30.04 -11.63
CA PHE A 169 5.86 -29.52 -12.15
C PHE A 169 5.65 -28.48 -13.27
N LEU A 170 4.83 -28.80 -14.27
CA LEU A 170 4.47 -27.87 -15.35
C LEU A 170 3.83 -26.61 -14.77
N GLY A 171 2.96 -26.76 -13.79
CA GLY A 171 2.34 -25.63 -13.11
C GLY A 171 3.31 -24.74 -12.34
N ASN A 172 4.37 -25.31 -11.74
CA ASN A 172 5.40 -24.55 -11.02
C ASN A 172 6.34 -23.81 -11.99
N ILE A 173 6.73 -24.46 -13.11
CA ILE A 173 7.49 -23.76 -14.17
C ILE A 173 6.66 -22.63 -14.76
N GLY A 174 5.37 -22.86 -15.03
CA GLY A 174 4.44 -21.84 -15.52
C GLY A 174 4.40 -20.62 -14.59
N LEU A 175 4.33 -20.83 -13.27
CA LEU A 175 4.39 -19.76 -12.26
C LEU A 175 5.73 -18.99 -12.30
N ALA A 176 6.85 -19.69 -12.51
CA ALA A 176 8.15 -19.03 -12.62
C ALA A 176 8.20 -18.13 -13.87
N TYR A 177 7.72 -18.62 -15.02
CA TYR A 177 7.63 -17.80 -16.24
C TYR A 177 6.68 -16.60 -16.05
N GLU A 178 5.54 -16.81 -15.38
CA GLU A 178 4.59 -15.73 -15.05
C GLU A 178 5.24 -14.65 -14.16
N SER A 179 6.01 -15.04 -13.14
CA SER A 179 6.70 -14.11 -12.25
C SER A 179 7.79 -13.27 -12.94
N HIS A 180 8.29 -13.74 -14.09
CA HIS A 180 9.23 -13.04 -14.97
C HIS A 180 8.53 -12.36 -16.17
N GLU A 181 7.20 -12.25 -16.14
CA GLU A 181 6.38 -11.64 -17.19
C GLU A 181 6.49 -12.33 -18.56
N GLN A 182 6.95 -13.60 -18.57
CA GLN A 182 7.05 -14.44 -19.77
C GLN A 182 5.74 -15.20 -19.98
N PHE A 183 4.66 -14.46 -20.17
CA PHE A 183 3.30 -14.98 -20.23
C PHE A 183 3.02 -16.00 -21.34
N PRO A 184 3.58 -15.90 -22.58
CA PRO A 184 3.36 -16.93 -23.59
C PRO A 184 3.81 -18.32 -23.14
N GLN A 185 4.98 -18.42 -22.51
CA GLN A 185 5.53 -19.68 -22.01
C GLN A 185 4.71 -20.20 -20.81
N ALA A 186 4.30 -19.29 -19.90
CA ALA A 186 3.42 -19.67 -18.78
C ALA A 186 2.09 -20.26 -19.28
N ILE A 187 1.46 -19.66 -20.27
CA ILE A 187 0.19 -20.13 -20.86
C ILE A 187 0.36 -21.52 -21.45
N GLU A 188 1.41 -21.74 -22.25
CA GLU A 188 1.67 -23.05 -22.86
C GLU A 188 1.80 -24.16 -21.80
N LEU A 189 2.56 -23.91 -20.74
CA LEU A 189 2.74 -24.85 -19.64
C LEU A 189 1.44 -25.11 -18.86
N TYR A 190 0.66 -24.08 -18.60
CA TYR A 190 -0.65 -24.25 -17.95
C TYR A 190 -1.66 -25.00 -18.81
N GLN A 191 -1.61 -24.83 -20.14
CA GLN A 191 -2.43 -25.64 -21.07
C GLN A 191 -2.00 -27.10 -21.09
N GLN A 192 -0.69 -27.39 -21.06
CA GLN A 192 -0.17 -28.75 -20.90
C GLN A 192 -0.59 -29.34 -19.55
N GLN A 193 -0.49 -28.60 -18.46
CA GLN A 193 -0.97 -29.00 -17.15
C GLN A 193 -2.46 -29.37 -17.20
N LEU A 194 -3.29 -28.51 -17.80
CA LEU A 194 -4.72 -28.75 -17.94
C LEU A 194 -5.02 -30.04 -18.73
N ALA A 195 -4.32 -30.26 -19.84
CA ALA A 195 -4.51 -31.47 -20.65
C ALA A 195 -4.23 -32.76 -19.86
N ILE A 196 -3.18 -32.75 -19.01
CA ILE A 196 -2.85 -33.89 -18.14
C ILE A 196 -3.92 -34.10 -17.07
N THR A 197 -4.36 -33.03 -16.40
CA THR A 197 -5.36 -33.12 -15.34
C THR A 197 -6.73 -33.54 -15.85
N GLN A 198 -7.12 -33.08 -17.04
CA GLN A 198 -8.34 -33.55 -17.72
C GLN A 198 -8.28 -35.03 -18.06
N LYS A 199 -7.12 -35.54 -18.57
CA LYS A 199 -6.92 -36.96 -18.87
C LYS A 199 -7.03 -37.83 -17.62
N ASN A 200 -6.61 -37.31 -16.48
CA ASN A 200 -6.64 -38.00 -15.18
C ASN A 200 -7.99 -37.87 -14.46
N TYR A 201 -8.95 -37.13 -15.00
CA TYR A 201 -10.26 -36.85 -14.38
C TYR A 201 -10.17 -36.24 -12.98
N ASP A 202 -9.09 -35.53 -12.68
CA ASP A 202 -8.88 -34.86 -11.39
C ASP A 202 -9.52 -33.45 -11.42
N THR A 203 -10.77 -33.37 -10.96
CA THR A 203 -11.54 -32.11 -10.98
C THR A 203 -10.87 -30.98 -10.22
N ALA A 204 -10.24 -31.27 -9.07
CA ALA A 204 -9.55 -30.25 -8.29
C ALA A 204 -8.30 -29.71 -9.01
N ALA A 205 -7.55 -30.58 -9.67
CA ALA A 205 -6.39 -30.18 -10.46
C ALA A 205 -6.78 -29.46 -11.76
N ILE A 206 -7.92 -29.84 -12.39
CA ILE A 206 -8.52 -29.12 -13.52
C ILE A 206 -8.84 -27.68 -13.11
N ASP A 207 -9.59 -27.49 -12.00
CA ASP A 207 -9.95 -26.16 -11.52
C ASP A 207 -8.72 -25.30 -11.21
N ASN A 208 -7.67 -25.89 -10.60
CA ASN A 208 -6.42 -25.18 -10.34
C ASN A 208 -5.71 -24.73 -11.62
N SER A 209 -5.68 -25.60 -12.64
CA SER A 209 -5.06 -25.30 -13.95
C SER A 209 -5.82 -24.19 -14.69
N LEU A 210 -7.16 -24.27 -14.69
CA LEU A 210 -8.03 -23.23 -15.26
C LEU A 210 -7.86 -21.90 -14.53
N ASN A 211 -7.78 -21.90 -13.20
CA ASN A 211 -7.55 -20.67 -12.42
C ASN A 211 -6.23 -19.97 -12.75
N LYS A 212 -5.16 -20.73 -12.99
CA LYS A 212 -3.87 -20.17 -13.43
C LYS A 212 -3.97 -19.50 -14.80
N LEU A 213 -4.61 -20.16 -15.75
CA LEU A 213 -4.88 -19.60 -17.09
C LEU A 213 -5.74 -18.32 -16.99
N VAL A 214 -6.78 -18.34 -16.15
CA VAL A 214 -7.61 -17.16 -15.88
C VAL A 214 -6.78 -15.98 -15.39
N GLN A 215 -5.90 -16.18 -14.41
CA GLN A 215 -5.04 -15.12 -13.88
C GLN A 215 -4.15 -14.49 -14.96
N VAL A 216 -3.50 -15.32 -15.76
CA VAL A 216 -2.61 -14.84 -16.84
C VAL A 216 -3.41 -14.12 -17.94
N TYR A 217 -4.55 -14.65 -18.37
CA TYR A 217 -5.36 -13.98 -19.39
C TYR A 217 -5.99 -12.69 -18.88
N GLN A 218 -6.36 -12.61 -17.58
CA GLN A 218 -6.81 -11.36 -16.96
C GLN A 218 -5.72 -10.28 -16.97
N SER A 219 -4.50 -10.64 -16.55
CA SER A 219 -3.37 -9.71 -16.53
C SER A 219 -3.00 -9.17 -17.90
N GLN A 220 -3.24 -9.96 -18.95
CA GLN A 220 -2.97 -9.60 -20.35
C GLN A 220 -4.18 -8.96 -21.08
N GLY A 221 -5.33 -8.84 -20.43
CA GLY A 221 -6.55 -8.35 -21.08
C GLY A 221 -7.06 -9.24 -22.23
N LYS A 222 -6.72 -10.54 -22.22
CA LYS A 222 -7.17 -11.51 -23.24
C LYS A 222 -8.59 -12.01 -22.92
N TYR A 223 -9.56 -11.13 -23.03
CA TYR A 223 -10.95 -11.40 -22.64
C TYR A 223 -11.63 -12.53 -23.44
N PRO A 224 -11.41 -12.73 -24.77
CA PRO A 224 -12.01 -13.84 -25.47
C PRO A 224 -11.64 -15.20 -24.87
N GLN A 225 -10.34 -15.41 -24.61
CA GLN A 225 -9.84 -16.64 -24.00
C GLN A 225 -10.34 -16.81 -22.56
N LEU A 226 -10.41 -15.69 -21.84
CA LEU A 226 -10.95 -15.66 -20.47
C LEU A 226 -12.42 -16.08 -20.40
N ILE A 227 -13.24 -15.62 -21.34
CA ILE A 227 -14.64 -15.99 -21.45
C ILE A 227 -14.79 -17.49 -21.70
N GLU A 228 -13.98 -18.06 -22.60
CA GLU A 228 -14.00 -19.50 -22.89
C GLU A 228 -13.66 -20.32 -21.63
N LEU A 229 -12.64 -19.91 -20.86
CA LEU A 229 -12.28 -20.59 -19.62
C LEU A 229 -13.38 -20.51 -18.57
N TYR A 230 -14.02 -19.35 -18.39
CA TYR A 230 -15.14 -19.24 -17.46
C TYR A 230 -16.34 -20.09 -17.88
N GLN A 231 -16.60 -20.23 -19.17
CA GLN A 231 -17.64 -21.12 -19.67
C GLN A 231 -17.33 -22.59 -19.39
N GLN A 232 -16.07 -23.01 -19.52
CA GLN A 232 -15.63 -24.37 -19.18
C GLN A 232 -15.78 -24.63 -17.68
N GLN A 233 -15.32 -23.72 -16.82
CA GLN A 233 -15.47 -23.83 -15.38
C GLN A 233 -16.95 -23.84 -14.95
N LEU A 234 -17.77 -23.00 -15.59
CA LEU A 234 -19.21 -22.96 -15.31
C LEU A 234 -19.89 -24.29 -15.62
N ALA A 235 -19.53 -24.93 -16.75
CA ALA A 235 -20.07 -26.25 -17.10
C ALA A 235 -19.70 -27.31 -16.04
N ILE A 236 -18.45 -27.30 -15.56
CA ILE A 236 -17.98 -28.20 -14.50
C ILE A 236 -18.75 -27.93 -13.19
N ALA A 237 -18.89 -26.68 -12.77
CA ALA A 237 -19.62 -26.33 -11.55
C ALA A 237 -21.10 -26.72 -11.62
N GLN A 238 -21.74 -26.57 -12.80
CA GLN A 238 -23.11 -27.00 -13.03
C GLN A 238 -23.26 -28.53 -12.95
N GLN A 239 -22.31 -29.27 -13.54
CA GLN A 239 -22.30 -30.75 -13.47
C GLN A 239 -22.14 -31.23 -12.01
N ASN A 240 -21.32 -30.54 -11.23
CA ASN A 240 -21.09 -30.83 -9.82
C ASN A 240 -22.24 -30.34 -8.91
N LYS A 241 -23.23 -29.65 -9.45
CA LYS A 241 -24.35 -29.00 -8.72
C LYS A 241 -23.86 -28.05 -7.64
N ASP A 242 -22.70 -27.41 -7.85
CA ASP A 242 -22.13 -26.40 -6.95
C ASP A 242 -22.71 -25.02 -7.27
N ALA A 243 -23.84 -24.71 -6.71
CA ALA A 243 -24.56 -23.46 -6.97
C ALA A 243 -23.80 -22.21 -6.50
N VAL A 244 -22.89 -22.32 -5.53
CA VAL A 244 -22.05 -21.20 -5.07
C VAL A 244 -21.02 -20.87 -6.13
N SER A 245 -20.28 -21.86 -6.60
CA SER A 245 -19.31 -21.67 -7.70
C SER A 245 -20.00 -21.23 -8.99
N VAL A 246 -21.19 -21.72 -9.30
CA VAL A 246 -22.01 -21.24 -10.44
C VAL A 246 -22.30 -19.75 -10.31
N ALA A 247 -22.71 -19.25 -9.14
CA ALA A 247 -22.99 -17.84 -8.94
C ALA A 247 -21.75 -16.96 -9.11
N ASP A 248 -20.60 -17.39 -8.59
CA ASP A 248 -19.34 -16.67 -8.69
C ASP A 248 -18.81 -16.64 -10.14
N LEU A 249 -18.87 -17.78 -10.84
CA LEU A 249 -18.45 -17.87 -12.24
C LEU A 249 -19.33 -17.05 -13.18
N LEU A 250 -20.66 -17.04 -12.96
CA LEU A 250 -21.56 -16.15 -13.69
C LEU A 250 -21.20 -14.68 -13.47
N SER A 251 -20.80 -14.30 -12.23
CA SER A 251 -20.35 -12.93 -11.94
C SER A 251 -19.09 -12.56 -12.75
N GLN A 252 -18.11 -13.46 -12.80
CA GLN A 252 -16.84 -13.26 -13.49
C GLN A 252 -17.04 -13.23 -15.02
N LEU A 253 -17.85 -14.13 -15.55
CA LEU A 253 -18.20 -14.19 -16.96
C LEU A 253 -18.92 -12.91 -17.42
N ALA A 254 -19.91 -12.45 -16.65
CA ALA A 254 -20.60 -11.20 -16.93
C ALA A 254 -19.67 -9.99 -16.90
N ALA A 255 -18.75 -9.94 -15.93
CA ALA A 255 -17.74 -8.88 -15.85
C ALA A 255 -16.80 -8.88 -17.07
N ALA A 256 -16.42 -10.05 -17.59
CA ALA A 256 -15.60 -10.18 -18.80
C ALA A 256 -16.35 -9.64 -20.05
N TYR A 257 -17.62 -9.99 -20.22
CA TYR A 257 -18.45 -9.44 -21.29
C TYR A 257 -18.66 -7.94 -21.17
N LYS A 258 -18.87 -7.44 -19.94
CA LYS A 258 -18.98 -6.00 -19.66
C LYS A 258 -17.72 -5.25 -20.10
N THR A 259 -16.53 -5.79 -19.82
CA THR A 259 -15.26 -5.17 -20.20
C THR A 259 -15.06 -5.13 -21.72
N GLN A 260 -15.63 -6.10 -22.45
CA GLN A 260 -15.68 -6.09 -23.92
C GLN A 260 -16.77 -5.18 -24.50
N GLY A 261 -17.54 -4.46 -23.67
CA GLY A 261 -18.66 -3.63 -24.11
C GLY A 261 -19.91 -4.44 -24.54
N GLN A 262 -19.96 -5.75 -24.29
CA GLN A 262 -21.08 -6.61 -24.63
C GLN A 262 -22.15 -6.57 -23.52
N TYR A 263 -22.70 -5.38 -23.27
CA TYR A 263 -23.57 -5.09 -22.13
C TYR A 263 -24.81 -5.97 -22.05
N GLN A 264 -25.47 -6.23 -23.18
CA GLN A 264 -26.71 -7.05 -23.20
C GLN A 264 -26.45 -8.50 -22.77
N LEU A 265 -25.31 -9.09 -23.16
CA LEU A 265 -24.92 -10.42 -22.71
C LEU A 265 -24.59 -10.42 -21.20
N ALA A 266 -23.83 -9.44 -20.77
CA ALA A 266 -23.51 -9.29 -19.36
C ALA A 266 -24.76 -9.14 -18.48
N ILE A 267 -25.76 -8.35 -18.92
CA ILE A 267 -27.05 -8.21 -18.22
C ILE A 267 -27.74 -9.57 -18.07
N LYS A 268 -27.85 -10.35 -19.16
CA LYS A 268 -28.47 -11.69 -19.10
C LYS A 268 -27.78 -12.60 -18.10
N ILE A 269 -26.46 -12.59 -18.06
CA ILE A 269 -25.68 -13.45 -17.18
C ILE A 269 -25.80 -12.98 -15.72
N TYR A 270 -25.77 -11.67 -15.46
CA TYR A 270 -26.03 -11.16 -14.09
C TYR A 270 -27.47 -11.45 -13.61
N GLN A 271 -28.47 -11.46 -14.51
CA GLN A 271 -29.82 -11.91 -14.17
C GLN A 271 -29.85 -13.39 -13.80
N GLN A 272 -29.11 -14.23 -14.51
CA GLN A 272 -28.96 -15.65 -14.13
C GLN A 272 -28.26 -15.80 -12.79
N GLN A 273 -27.20 -15.04 -12.52
CA GLN A 273 -26.54 -15.00 -11.22
C GLN A 273 -27.53 -14.63 -10.11
N LEU A 274 -28.35 -13.62 -10.31
CA LEU A 274 -29.36 -13.19 -9.35
C LEU A 274 -30.37 -14.29 -9.03
N LEU A 275 -30.81 -15.05 -10.04
CA LEU A 275 -31.70 -16.19 -9.83
C LEU A 275 -31.02 -17.31 -9.01
N VAL A 276 -29.77 -17.61 -9.27
CA VAL A 276 -29.02 -18.63 -8.52
C VAL A 276 -28.88 -18.21 -7.06
N THR A 277 -28.43 -16.97 -6.79
CA THR A 277 -28.22 -16.48 -5.42
C THR A 277 -29.54 -16.43 -4.61
N ARG A 278 -30.66 -16.09 -5.25
CA ARG A 278 -31.99 -16.16 -4.63
C ARG A 278 -32.40 -17.60 -4.28
N ASN A 279 -32.18 -18.54 -5.19
CA ASN A 279 -32.54 -19.94 -4.99
C ASN A 279 -31.77 -20.57 -3.84
N ILE A 280 -30.49 -20.25 -3.66
CA ILE A 280 -29.68 -20.70 -2.55
C ILE A 280 -29.83 -19.86 -1.27
N LYS A 281 -30.67 -18.84 -1.31
CA LYS A 281 -30.89 -17.86 -0.21
C LYS A 281 -29.61 -17.15 0.25
N ASP A 282 -28.66 -16.96 -0.66
CA ASP A 282 -27.45 -16.16 -0.42
C ASP A 282 -27.76 -14.67 -0.53
N SER A 283 -28.12 -14.09 0.57
CA SER A 283 -28.47 -12.67 0.64
C SER A 283 -27.27 -11.72 0.34
N LEU A 284 -26.03 -12.15 0.59
CA LEU A 284 -24.84 -11.35 0.24
C LEU A 284 -24.60 -11.42 -1.28
N GLY A 285 -24.66 -12.59 -1.85
CA GLY A 285 -24.60 -12.81 -3.31
C GLY A 285 -25.74 -12.10 -4.05
N GLU A 286 -26.98 -12.12 -3.49
CA GLU A 286 -28.09 -11.36 -4.06
C GLU A 286 -27.81 -9.85 -4.10
N MET A 287 -27.34 -9.27 -2.99
CA MET A 287 -26.94 -7.83 -2.98
C MET A 287 -25.83 -7.52 -3.96
N LYS A 288 -24.84 -8.40 -4.13
CA LYS A 288 -23.75 -8.25 -5.11
C LYS A 288 -24.28 -8.33 -6.55
N SER A 289 -25.16 -9.29 -6.83
CA SER A 289 -25.80 -9.43 -8.15
C SER A 289 -26.62 -8.20 -8.52
N LEU A 290 -27.42 -7.68 -7.58
CA LEU A 290 -28.20 -6.45 -7.76
C LEU A 290 -27.29 -5.22 -8.01
N SER A 291 -26.16 -5.13 -7.29
CA SER A 291 -25.17 -4.07 -7.52
C SER A 291 -24.60 -4.13 -8.94
N ASN A 292 -24.16 -5.32 -9.36
CA ASN A 292 -23.59 -5.53 -10.71
C ASN A 292 -24.60 -5.21 -11.82
N LEU A 293 -25.88 -5.63 -11.63
CA LEU A 293 -26.96 -5.30 -12.55
C LEU A 293 -27.23 -3.80 -12.60
N GLY A 294 -27.30 -3.15 -11.45
CA GLY A 294 -27.48 -1.71 -11.41
C GLY A 294 -26.36 -0.94 -12.09
N ASP A 295 -25.11 -1.35 -11.84
CA ASP A 295 -23.93 -0.74 -12.45
C ASP A 295 -23.94 -0.86 -13.98
N ILE A 296 -24.28 -2.03 -14.51
CA ILE A 296 -24.32 -2.24 -15.96
C ILE A 296 -25.49 -1.52 -16.62
N TYR A 297 -26.68 -1.50 -16.00
CA TYR A 297 -27.80 -0.68 -16.47
C TYR A 297 -27.47 0.81 -16.44
N CYS A 298 -26.78 1.28 -15.41
CA CYS A 298 -26.31 2.67 -15.33
C CYS A 298 -25.30 3.01 -16.44
N GLN A 299 -24.40 2.07 -16.78
CA GLN A 299 -23.41 2.24 -17.85
C GLN A 299 -24.02 2.15 -19.25
N SER A 300 -25.03 1.33 -19.44
CA SER A 300 -25.79 1.23 -20.72
C SER A 300 -26.80 2.36 -20.92
N GLY A 301 -26.98 3.24 -19.93
CA GLY A 301 -27.94 4.34 -19.98
C GLY A 301 -29.38 3.94 -19.59
N GLU A 302 -29.59 2.74 -19.11
CA GLU A 302 -30.88 2.20 -18.67
C GLU A 302 -31.14 2.59 -17.21
N TYR A 303 -31.23 3.90 -16.95
CA TYR A 303 -31.22 4.44 -15.58
C TYR A 303 -32.44 4.02 -14.74
N GLU A 304 -33.62 3.82 -15.34
CA GLU A 304 -34.80 3.39 -14.57
C GLU A 304 -34.63 1.95 -14.07
N GLN A 305 -34.07 1.04 -14.91
CA GLN A 305 -33.79 -0.32 -14.52
C GLN A 305 -32.70 -0.35 -13.41
N ALA A 306 -31.65 0.50 -13.56
CA ALA A 306 -30.63 0.64 -12.52
C ALA A 306 -31.22 1.07 -11.18
N LEU A 307 -32.10 2.09 -11.19
CA LEU A 307 -32.76 2.56 -9.97
C LEU A 307 -33.64 1.49 -9.32
N GLU A 308 -34.33 0.68 -10.12
CA GLU A 308 -35.18 -0.40 -9.59
C GLU A 308 -34.39 -1.49 -8.87
N VAL A 309 -33.28 -1.96 -9.48
CA VAL A 309 -32.44 -3.00 -8.82
C VAL A 309 -31.71 -2.44 -7.59
N TYR A 310 -31.27 -1.18 -7.61
CA TYR A 310 -30.68 -0.55 -6.43
C TYR A 310 -31.69 -0.34 -5.29
N LYS A 311 -32.98 -0.07 -5.59
CA LYS A 311 -34.04 -0.04 -4.55
C LYS A 311 -34.22 -1.40 -3.89
N GLN A 312 -34.19 -2.49 -4.67
CA GLN A 312 -34.22 -3.86 -4.12
C GLN A 312 -33.00 -4.11 -3.23
N GLN A 313 -31.79 -3.76 -3.68
CA GLN A 313 -30.56 -3.85 -2.89
C GLN A 313 -30.67 -3.06 -1.58
N LEU A 314 -31.20 -1.82 -1.64
CA LEU A 314 -31.42 -0.97 -0.47
C LEU A 314 -32.37 -1.59 0.55
N ALA A 315 -33.45 -2.22 0.06
CA ALA A 315 -34.41 -2.90 0.93
C ALA A 315 -33.74 -4.06 1.70
N ILE A 316 -32.93 -4.88 1.02
CA ILE A 316 -32.17 -5.97 1.66
C ILE A 316 -31.19 -5.41 2.69
N ALA A 317 -30.42 -4.38 2.33
CA ALA A 317 -29.44 -3.77 3.23
C ALA A 317 -30.09 -3.17 4.49
N ARG A 318 -31.27 -2.54 4.35
CA ARG A 318 -32.06 -2.01 5.49
C ARG A 318 -32.59 -3.11 6.39
N ASN A 319 -33.17 -4.16 5.83
CA ASN A 319 -33.69 -5.31 6.60
C ASN A 319 -32.60 -5.99 7.42
N GLN A 320 -31.36 -5.97 6.95
CA GLN A 320 -30.20 -6.54 7.64
C GLN A 320 -29.47 -5.54 8.55
N GLY A 321 -29.88 -4.28 8.59
CA GLY A 321 -29.22 -3.24 9.40
C GLY A 321 -27.80 -2.88 8.95
N LYS A 322 -27.41 -3.22 7.70
CA LYS A 322 -26.05 -3.04 7.16
C LYS A 322 -25.79 -1.60 6.72
N GLN A 323 -25.42 -0.75 7.68
CA GLN A 323 -25.28 0.70 7.45
C GLN A 323 -24.26 1.04 6.36
N LEU A 324 -23.12 0.35 6.29
CA LEU A 324 -22.11 0.57 5.23
C LEU A 324 -22.72 0.36 3.84
N GLN A 325 -23.39 -0.76 3.63
CA GLN A 325 -24.05 -1.09 2.37
C GLN A 325 -25.16 -0.08 2.03
N ILE A 326 -25.91 0.39 3.03
CA ILE A 326 -26.94 1.44 2.82
C ILE A 326 -26.29 2.71 2.25
N GLY A 327 -25.14 3.14 2.80
CA GLY A 327 -24.39 4.29 2.30
C GLY A 327 -23.91 4.09 0.86
N THR A 328 -23.33 2.93 0.56
CA THR A 328 -22.87 2.56 -0.80
C THR A 328 -24.01 2.56 -1.81
N VAL A 329 -25.16 1.96 -1.46
CA VAL A 329 -26.33 1.94 -2.37
C VAL A 329 -26.89 3.35 -2.62
N PHE A 330 -26.89 4.22 -1.62
CA PHE A 330 -27.26 5.62 -1.84
C PHE A 330 -26.30 6.32 -2.80
N ASN A 331 -25.00 6.00 -2.78
CA ASN A 331 -24.05 6.52 -3.78
C ASN A 331 -24.40 6.07 -5.19
N HIS A 332 -24.71 4.76 -5.39
CA HIS A 332 -25.11 4.23 -6.69
C HIS A 332 -26.39 4.87 -7.20
N ILE A 333 -27.43 5.02 -6.34
CA ILE A 333 -28.68 5.70 -6.69
C ILE A 333 -28.40 7.17 -7.01
N GLY A 334 -27.62 7.88 -6.19
CA GLY A 334 -27.27 9.28 -6.38
C GLY A 334 -26.54 9.54 -7.70
N LEU A 335 -25.55 8.70 -8.03
CA LEU A 335 -24.82 8.77 -9.29
C LEU A 335 -25.73 8.46 -10.50
N THR A 336 -26.61 7.46 -10.37
CA THR A 336 -27.56 7.11 -11.43
C THR A 336 -28.55 8.23 -11.70
N LEU A 337 -29.10 8.85 -10.65
CA LEU A 337 -29.99 10.01 -10.76
C LEU A 337 -29.28 11.22 -11.37
N LEU A 338 -28.02 11.45 -11.02
CA LEU A 338 -27.20 12.50 -11.62
C LEU A 338 -27.01 12.27 -13.13
N LYS A 339 -26.64 11.04 -13.54
CA LYS A 339 -26.50 10.66 -14.96
C LYS A 339 -27.85 10.77 -15.70
N ALA A 340 -28.96 10.44 -15.05
CA ALA A 340 -30.32 10.61 -15.57
C ALA A 340 -30.80 12.08 -15.58
N ARG A 341 -29.98 13.05 -15.17
CA ARG A 341 -30.32 14.48 -15.04
C ARG A 341 -31.44 14.78 -14.04
N LYS A 342 -31.75 13.88 -13.10
CA LYS A 342 -32.73 14.07 -12.03
C LYS A 342 -32.05 14.72 -10.81
N LEU A 343 -31.57 15.97 -10.97
CA LEU A 343 -30.63 16.61 -10.03
C LEU A 343 -31.23 16.78 -8.62
N SER A 344 -32.53 17.15 -8.49
CA SER A 344 -33.17 17.31 -7.17
C SER A 344 -33.31 15.98 -6.41
N GLU A 345 -33.56 14.87 -7.11
CA GLU A 345 -33.65 13.55 -6.51
C GLU A 345 -32.24 13.04 -6.10
N ALA A 346 -31.22 13.33 -6.95
CA ALA A 346 -29.83 13.03 -6.65
C ALA A 346 -29.39 13.74 -5.36
N GLU A 347 -29.73 15.03 -5.21
CA GLU A 347 -29.42 15.83 -4.01
C GLU A 347 -30.01 15.21 -2.74
N LYS A 348 -31.30 14.88 -2.75
CA LYS A 348 -31.97 14.21 -1.60
C LYS A 348 -31.32 12.87 -1.27
N THR A 349 -30.94 12.12 -2.29
CA THR A 349 -30.32 10.80 -2.11
C THR A 349 -28.91 10.92 -1.51
N LEU A 350 -28.10 11.85 -2.02
CA LEU A 350 -26.75 12.10 -1.51
C LEU A 350 -26.76 12.67 -0.07
N LEU A 351 -27.80 13.46 0.28
CA LEU A 351 -28.00 13.89 1.67
C LEU A 351 -28.24 12.68 2.59
N ASN A 352 -29.04 11.70 2.14
CA ASN A 352 -29.25 10.46 2.89
C ASN A 352 -27.94 9.66 3.02
N ALA A 353 -27.12 9.56 1.95
CA ALA A 353 -25.80 8.94 2.04
C ALA A 353 -24.92 9.63 3.09
N THR A 354 -24.83 10.96 3.04
CA THR A 354 -24.04 11.75 3.99
C THR A 354 -24.51 11.50 5.44
N ASN A 355 -25.83 11.50 5.68
CA ASN A 355 -26.39 11.23 7.02
C ASN A 355 -26.05 9.82 7.53
N VAL A 356 -26.03 8.81 6.64
CA VAL A 356 -25.60 7.45 6.99
C VAL A 356 -24.14 7.44 7.44
N TRP A 357 -23.26 8.10 6.69
CA TRP A 357 -21.83 8.17 7.03
C TRP A 357 -21.59 8.94 8.34
N GLU A 358 -22.31 10.03 8.59
CA GLU A 358 -22.25 10.77 9.85
C GLU A 358 -22.72 9.93 11.03
N LYS A 359 -23.77 9.11 10.84
CA LYS A 359 -24.25 8.18 11.87
C LYS A 359 -23.27 7.04 12.15
N ILE A 360 -22.59 6.52 11.12
CA ILE A 360 -21.50 5.53 11.31
C ILE A 360 -20.38 6.16 12.11
N ARG A 361 -19.96 7.39 11.75
CA ARG A 361 -18.94 8.16 12.44
C ARG A 361 -19.22 8.30 13.94
N SER A 362 -20.42 8.72 14.30
CA SER A 362 -20.79 8.96 15.70
C SER A 362 -20.76 7.71 16.58
N LYS A 363 -20.89 6.51 15.96
CA LYS A 363 -20.89 5.22 16.67
C LYS A 363 -19.51 4.59 16.83
N VAL A 364 -18.59 4.82 15.90
CA VAL A 364 -17.33 4.04 15.80
C VAL A 364 -16.21 4.63 16.65
N GLY A 365 -16.33 5.85 17.19
CA GLY A 365 -15.26 6.48 17.98
C GLY A 365 -13.94 6.61 17.20
N SER A 366 -12.92 7.12 17.87
CA SER A 366 -11.62 7.49 17.28
C SER A 366 -10.72 6.34 16.78
N ASN A 367 -11.11 5.10 16.96
CA ASN A 367 -10.20 3.94 16.73
C ASN A 367 -10.25 3.32 15.35
N SER A 368 -11.10 3.75 14.43
CA SER A 368 -11.11 3.25 13.05
C SER A 368 -10.81 4.36 12.04
N ILE A 369 -9.56 4.42 11.62
CA ILE A 369 -9.06 5.30 10.55
C ILE A 369 -9.48 4.77 9.15
N ASN A 370 -10.42 3.86 9.07
CA ASN A 370 -10.89 3.34 7.81
C ASN A 370 -11.91 4.30 7.16
N TYR A 371 -11.38 5.37 6.55
CA TYR A 371 -12.09 6.13 5.54
C TYR A 371 -12.31 5.21 4.34
N THR A 372 -13.55 4.78 4.13
CA THR A 372 -13.83 3.87 3.02
C THR A 372 -13.88 4.63 1.69
N GLN A 373 -13.50 3.96 0.60
CA GLN A 373 -13.64 4.51 -0.76
C GLN A 373 -15.07 4.99 -1.03
N ASP A 374 -16.07 4.33 -0.45
CA ASP A 374 -17.49 4.67 -0.60
C ASP A 374 -17.85 6.02 0.03
N GLN A 375 -17.22 6.38 1.14
CA GLN A 375 -17.40 7.71 1.75
C GLN A 375 -16.80 8.80 0.86
N ALA A 376 -15.59 8.55 0.33
CA ALA A 376 -14.97 9.47 -0.63
C ALA A 376 -15.84 9.64 -1.88
N ALA A 377 -16.37 8.54 -2.40
CA ALA A 377 -17.25 8.55 -3.55
C ALA A 377 -18.50 9.44 -3.34
N THR A 378 -19.08 9.45 -2.13
CA THR A 378 -20.22 10.34 -1.81
C THR A 378 -19.89 11.80 -2.10
N TYR A 379 -18.73 12.28 -1.60
CA TYR A 379 -18.32 13.67 -1.79
C TYR A 379 -17.89 13.97 -3.24
N GLN A 380 -17.37 12.97 -3.96
CA GLN A 380 -17.08 13.10 -5.40
C GLN A 380 -18.38 13.25 -6.21
N ILE A 381 -19.42 12.47 -5.90
CA ILE A 381 -20.74 12.57 -6.56
C ILE A 381 -21.40 13.91 -6.20
N TRP A 382 -21.26 14.38 -4.95
CA TRP A 382 -21.71 15.72 -4.56
C TRP A 382 -21.06 16.82 -5.40
N GLN A 383 -19.74 16.74 -5.62
CA GLN A 383 -19.03 17.70 -6.47
C GLN A 383 -19.58 17.69 -7.89
N GLN A 384 -19.78 16.50 -8.49
CA GLN A 384 -20.36 16.37 -9.83
C GLN A 384 -21.77 16.98 -9.90
N LEU A 385 -22.62 16.72 -8.90
CA LEU A 385 -23.95 17.29 -8.81
C LEU A 385 -23.93 18.82 -8.77
N LEU A 386 -23.12 19.40 -7.90
CA LEU A 386 -23.02 20.84 -7.73
C LEU A 386 -22.43 21.53 -8.96
N ILE A 387 -21.47 20.89 -9.64
CA ILE A 387 -20.97 21.39 -10.93
C ILE A 387 -22.07 21.32 -11.99
N ALA A 388 -22.87 20.24 -12.03
CA ALA A 388 -24.02 20.14 -12.93
C ALA A 388 -25.11 21.19 -12.65
N GLN A 389 -25.24 21.65 -11.40
CA GLN A 389 -26.10 22.75 -10.97
C GLN A 389 -25.47 24.15 -11.16
N ASN A 390 -24.26 24.23 -11.76
CA ASN A 390 -23.48 25.47 -11.93
C ASN A 390 -23.10 26.15 -10.59
N GLN A 391 -22.77 25.34 -9.57
CA GLN A 391 -22.40 25.79 -8.23
C GLN A 391 -20.95 25.37 -7.89
N PRO A 392 -19.91 25.87 -8.60
CA PRO A 392 -18.53 25.40 -8.42
C PRO A 392 -17.93 25.74 -7.05
N GLU A 393 -18.39 26.78 -6.38
CA GLU A 393 -17.94 27.16 -5.04
C GLU A 393 -18.46 26.19 -3.98
N ALA A 394 -19.73 25.79 -4.06
CA ALA A 394 -20.27 24.76 -3.19
C ALA A 394 -19.61 23.38 -3.44
N ALA A 395 -19.25 23.10 -4.70
CA ALA A 395 -18.50 21.91 -5.03
C ALA A 395 -17.09 21.90 -4.39
N LEU A 396 -16.42 23.04 -4.28
CA LEU A 396 -15.16 23.20 -3.55
C LEU A 396 -15.33 22.90 -2.05
N GLU A 397 -16.41 23.35 -1.42
CA GLU A 397 -16.71 23.01 -0.02
C GLU A 397 -16.87 21.49 0.15
N MET A 398 -17.48 20.79 -0.82
CA MET A 398 -17.61 19.34 -0.78
C MET A 398 -16.28 18.63 -1.03
N ALA A 399 -15.39 19.18 -1.87
CA ALA A 399 -14.04 18.64 -2.06
C ALA A 399 -13.26 18.70 -0.74
N GLU A 400 -13.26 19.85 -0.08
CA GLU A 400 -12.63 20.02 1.22
C GLU A 400 -13.29 19.16 2.32
N ARG A 401 -14.62 19.01 2.29
CA ARG A 401 -15.33 18.15 3.25
C ARG A 401 -14.87 16.70 3.14
N GLY A 402 -14.68 16.21 1.92
CA GLY A 402 -14.15 14.87 1.67
C GLY A 402 -12.72 14.67 2.17
N LYS A 403 -11.83 15.66 2.00
CA LYS A 403 -10.43 15.62 2.46
C LYS A 403 -10.31 15.85 3.98
N SER A 404 -11.05 16.80 4.49
CA SER A 404 -11.00 17.19 5.90
C SER A 404 -11.34 16.08 6.87
N TRP A 405 -12.03 15.06 6.40
CA TRP A 405 -12.54 13.98 7.23
C TRP A 405 -11.43 13.17 7.89
N SER A 406 -10.44 12.71 7.11
CA SER A 406 -9.28 11.98 7.63
C SER A 406 -8.41 12.84 8.55
N ILE A 407 -8.29 14.12 8.19
CA ILE A 407 -7.47 15.11 8.90
C ILE A 407 -8.16 15.58 10.18
N ALA A 408 -9.47 15.87 10.13
CA ALA A 408 -10.24 16.31 11.28
C ALA A 408 -10.29 15.25 12.37
N GLN A 409 -10.31 13.98 12.02
CA GLN A 409 -10.25 12.90 12.99
C GLN A 409 -8.91 12.88 13.73
N LEU A 410 -7.79 12.99 13.00
CA LEU A 410 -6.44 13.04 13.58
C LEU A 410 -6.22 14.31 14.43
N LEU A 411 -6.74 15.47 14.00
CA LEU A 411 -6.60 16.75 14.69
C LEU A 411 -7.62 16.94 15.81
N GLY A 412 -8.85 16.44 15.63
CA GLY A 412 -9.94 16.55 16.62
C GLY A 412 -9.66 15.83 17.92
N MET A 413 -8.95 14.73 17.86
CA MET A 413 -8.47 14.00 19.04
C MET A 413 -7.57 14.84 19.94
N ARG A 414 -6.98 15.94 19.45
CA ARG A 414 -5.96 16.72 20.16
C ARG A 414 -6.36 18.13 20.55
N LEU A 415 -7.37 18.69 19.95
CA LEU A 415 -7.90 19.98 20.37
C LEU A 415 -8.72 19.86 21.66
N SER A 416 -9.09 18.63 22.08
CA SER A 416 -9.55 18.34 23.42
C SER A 416 -8.33 18.27 24.36
N SER A 417 -8.35 19.03 25.43
CA SER A 417 -7.29 19.07 26.48
C SER A 417 -7.17 17.77 27.30
N GLU A 418 -7.86 16.69 26.91
CA GLU A 418 -7.92 15.41 27.60
C GLU A 418 -7.00 14.35 26.94
N PRO A 419 -6.46 13.38 27.71
CA PRO A 419 -5.66 12.28 27.17
C PRO A 419 -6.47 11.46 26.16
N VAL A 420 -5.81 10.93 25.11
CA VAL A 420 -6.44 10.19 23.98
C VAL A 420 -7.37 9.06 24.45
N TRP A 421 -7.03 8.35 25.53
CA TRP A 421 -7.88 7.29 26.10
C TRP A 421 -9.13 7.83 26.85
N ALA A 422 -9.12 9.07 27.32
CA ALA A 422 -10.28 9.75 27.94
C ALA A 422 -11.13 10.44 26.88
N ALA A 423 -10.53 10.99 25.81
CA ALA A 423 -11.22 11.63 24.70
C ALA A 423 -12.08 10.65 23.89
N ALA A 424 -11.82 9.34 23.96
CA ALA A 424 -12.66 8.30 23.35
C ALA A 424 -14.08 8.23 23.97
N LYS A 425 -14.32 8.86 25.14
CA LYS A 425 -15.62 8.92 25.83
C LYS A 425 -16.37 10.24 25.64
N THR A 426 -15.68 11.30 25.21
CA THR A 426 -16.31 12.60 24.92
C THR A 426 -16.37 12.75 23.40
N ALA A 427 -17.53 13.18 22.86
CA ALA A 427 -17.67 13.42 21.42
C ALA A 427 -16.57 14.40 20.98
N PRO A 428 -15.78 14.09 19.92
CA PRO A 428 -14.75 14.99 19.44
C PRO A 428 -15.41 16.33 19.08
N ARG A 429 -14.75 17.46 19.43
CA ARG A 429 -15.19 18.77 18.93
C ARG A 429 -15.28 18.68 17.41
N GLU A 430 -16.47 18.90 16.88
CA GLU A 430 -16.68 18.91 15.43
C GLU A 430 -15.76 19.96 14.79
N ILE A 431 -14.76 19.49 14.06
CA ILE A 431 -13.99 20.34 13.17
C ILE A 431 -14.77 20.38 11.87
N ASN A 432 -15.61 21.40 11.73
CA ASN A 432 -16.38 21.59 10.50
C ASN A 432 -15.42 21.93 9.35
N PRO A 433 -15.62 21.33 8.16
CA PRO A 433 -14.87 21.72 6.97
C PRO A 433 -15.06 23.22 6.68
N PRO A 434 -14.08 23.89 6.06
CA PRO A 434 -14.15 25.33 5.85
C PRO A 434 -15.24 25.65 4.84
N THR A 435 -16.03 26.69 5.14
CA THR A 435 -16.96 27.29 4.19
C THR A 435 -16.20 28.08 3.13
N ILE A 436 -16.85 28.38 2.00
CA ILE A 436 -16.24 29.20 0.93
C ILE A 436 -15.74 30.56 1.44
N ALA A 437 -16.44 31.17 2.38
CA ALA A 437 -16.02 32.43 3.02
C ALA A 437 -14.71 32.24 3.79
N GLN A 438 -14.57 31.14 4.53
CA GLN A 438 -13.34 30.80 5.24
C GLN A 438 -12.20 30.44 4.27
N ILE A 439 -12.48 29.72 3.19
CA ILE A 439 -11.49 29.40 2.14
C ILE A 439 -10.93 30.69 1.52
N ARG A 440 -11.78 31.66 1.18
CA ARG A 440 -11.38 32.99 0.69
C ARG A 440 -10.53 33.74 1.71
N GLN A 441 -10.92 33.69 2.98
CA GLN A 441 -10.16 34.31 4.06
C GLN A 441 -8.77 33.66 4.23
N ILE A 442 -8.66 32.33 4.12
CA ILE A 442 -7.38 31.62 4.18
C ILE A 442 -6.48 32.06 3.03
N ALA A 443 -6.97 32.11 1.79
CA ALA A 443 -6.19 32.55 0.62
C ALA A 443 -5.64 33.98 0.83
N LYS A 444 -6.47 34.89 1.36
CA LYS A 444 -6.08 36.26 1.72
C LYS A 444 -5.03 36.30 2.83
N GLN A 445 -5.21 35.53 3.91
CA GLN A 445 -4.27 35.48 5.04
C GLN A 445 -2.90 34.94 4.65
N GLN A 446 -2.88 33.91 3.80
CA GLN A 446 -1.65 33.32 3.25
C GLN A 446 -0.99 34.21 2.20
N ASN A 447 -1.70 35.21 1.67
CA ASN A 447 -1.29 35.99 0.50
C ASN A 447 -0.80 35.05 -0.62
N ALA A 448 -1.61 34.02 -0.93
CA ALA A 448 -1.24 32.94 -1.84
C ALA A 448 -2.40 32.54 -2.74
N THR A 449 -2.08 32.05 -3.92
CA THR A 449 -3.05 31.38 -4.79
C THR A 449 -3.17 29.92 -4.37
N LEU A 450 -4.36 29.48 -3.94
CA LEU A 450 -4.64 28.07 -3.62
C LEU A 450 -5.08 27.34 -4.89
N ILE A 451 -4.56 26.15 -5.10
CA ILE A 451 -4.87 25.30 -6.26
C ILE A 451 -5.31 23.94 -5.74
N GLU A 452 -6.62 23.75 -5.70
CA GLU A 452 -7.26 22.53 -5.22
C GLU A 452 -7.52 21.57 -6.36
N TYR A 453 -7.04 20.33 -6.26
CA TYR A 453 -7.32 19.25 -7.20
C TYR A 453 -8.25 18.21 -6.58
N SER A 454 -9.23 17.78 -7.37
CA SER A 454 -10.06 16.61 -7.04
C SER A 454 -10.15 15.69 -8.24
N ILE A 455 -9.81 14.41 -8.02
CA ILE A 455 -9.90 13.35 -9.03
C ILE A 455 -11.34 12.84 -9.03
N ILE A 456 -12.03 13.01 -10.16
CA ILE A 456 -13.40 12.55 -10.33
C ILE A 456 -13.41 11.35 -11.28
N PRO A 457 -13.80 10.15 -10.81
CA PRO A 457 -13.90 8.97 -11.66
C PRO A 457 -14.73 9.26 -12.92
N ASP A 458 -14.27 8.76 -14.05
CA ASP A 458 -14.87 8.92 -15.39
C ASP A 458 -14.93 10.35 -15.96
N GLU A 459 -14.70 11.39 -15.16
CA GLU A 459 -14.78 12.79 -15.58
C GLU A 459 -13.42 13.51 -15.70
N GLY A 460 -12.38 13.03 -15.01
CA GLY A 460 -11.07 13.63 -15.02
C GLY A 460 -10.73 14.43 -13.75
N LEU A 461 -10.15 15.62 -13.91
CA LEU A 461 -9.76 16.46 -12.78
C LEU A 461 -10.68 17.68 -12.68
N TYR A 462 -11.14 17.95 -11.47
CA TYR A 462 -11.71 19.22 -11.08
C TYR A 462 -10.62 20.05 -10.41
N VAL A 463 -10.48 21.30 -10.85
CA VAL A 463 -9.45 22.20 -10.33
C VAL A 463 -10.09 23.53 -9.96
N TRP A 464 -9.91 23.93 -8.71
CA TRP A 464 -10.26 25.26 -8.25
C TRP A 464 -9.02 26.08 -7.99
N VAL A 465 -9.03 27.32 -8.50
CA VAL A 465 -7.99 28.31 -8.25
C VAL A 465 -8.61 29.44 -7.41
N VAL A 466 -8.15 29.57 -6.16
CA VAL A 466 -8.62 30.60 -5.23
C VAL A 466 -7.53 31.65 -5.11
N GLN A 467 -7.78 32.83 -5.62
CA GLN A 467 -6.80 33.93 -5.60
C GLN A 467 -6.74 34.64 -4.25
N PRO A 468 -5.65 35.35 -3.89
CA PRO A 468 -5.55 36.16 -2.67
C PRO A 468 -6.65 37.22 -2.54
N SER A 469 -7.23 37.65 -3.67
CA SER A 469 -8.41 38.54 -3.73
C SER A 469 -9.69 37.91 -3.21
N GLY A 470 -9.70 36.59 -3.07
CA GLY A 470 -10.89 35.79 -2.74
C GLY A 470 -11.68 35.35 -3.99
N GLN A 471 -11.23 35.67 -5.21
CA GLN A 471 -11.87 35.17 -6.41
C GLN A 471 -11.63 33.66 -6.55
N VAL A 472 -12.71 32.90 -6.82
CA VAL A 472 -12.68 31.45 -7.07
C VAL A 472 -12.96 31.21 -8.55
N LYS A 473 -12.08 30.45 -9.19
CA LYS A 473 -12.24 30.00 -10.58
C LYS A 473 -12.20 28.47 -10.61
N PHE A 474 -12.96 27.90 -11.50
CA PHE A 474 -13.07 26.46 -11.69
C PHE A 474 -12.66 26.05 -13.12
N ARG A 475 -11.98 24.89 -13.22
CA ARG A 475 -11.67 24.22 -14.48
C ARG A 475 -11.95 22.73 -14.35
N ARG A 476 -12.56 22.16 -15.38
CA ARG A 476 -12.63 20.71 -15.57
C ARG A 476 -11.59 20.30 -16.61
N ILE A 477 -10.75 19.34 -16.28
CA ILE A 477 -9.71 18.81 -17.16
C ILE A 477 -10.09 17.37 -17.50
N ASP A 478 -10.40 17.13 -18.78
CA ASP A 478 -10.65 15.77 -19.28
C ASP A 478 -9.31 15.08 -19.55
N ILE A 479 -8.99 14.10 -18.71
CA ILE A 479 -7.75 13.31 -18.85
C ILE A 479 -7.82 12.43 -20.11
N LYS A 480 -9.01 11.94 -20.51
CA LYS A 480 -9.19 11.03 -21.65
C LYS A 480 -8.98 11.73 -22.99
N SER A 481 -9.40 12.97 -23.15
CA SER A 481 -9.22 13.73 -24.40
C SER A 481 -7.77 14.13 -24.67
N GLN A 482 -6.92 14.13 -23.66
CA GLN A 482 -5.48 14.44 -23.81
C GLN A 482 -4.64 13.25 -24.28
N HIS A 483 -5.24 12.04 -24.42
CA HIS A 483 -4.57 10.84 -24.96
C HIS A 483 -4.07 10.96 -26.41
N THR A 484 -4.54 11.93 -27.18
CA THR A 484 -4.14 12.11 -28.58
C THR A 484 -2.70 12.65 -28.74
N ILE A 485 -2.16 13.29 -27.73
CA ILE A 485 -0.79 13.85 -27.76
C ILE A 485 0.20 12.90 -27.07
N TYR A 486 -0.23 12.20 -26.02
CA TYR A 486 0.57 11.23 -25.27
C TYR A 486 -0.35 10.11 -24.75
N PRO A 487 -0.14 8.84 -25.12
CA PRO A 487 -0.94 7.74 -24.60
C PRO A 487 -0.67 7.56 -23.09
N VAL A 488 -1.59 8.04 -22.28
CA VAL A 488 -1.53 7.92 -20.81
C VAL A 488 -2.52 6.86 -20.38
N SER A 489 -2.03 5.73 -19.91
CA SER A 489 -2.89 4.63 -19.45
C SER A 489 -3.68 4.98 -18.18
N SER A 490 -3.10 5.80 -17.28
CA SER A 490 -3.75 6.39 -16.11
C SER A 490 -2.92 7.53 -15.52
N LEU A 491 -3.55 8.42 -14.75
CA LEU A 491 -2.85 9.49 -14.01
C LEU A 491 -1.80 8.91 -13.05
N ALA A 492 -2.14 7.82 -12.37
CA ALA A 492 -1.22 7.11 -11.48
C ALA A 492 0.05 6.64 -12.21
N ASN A 493 -0.08 6.14 -13.45
CA ASN A 493 1.06 5.72 -14.25
C ASN A 493 1.96 6.90 -14.66
N VAL A 494 1.38 8.06 -14.99
CA VAL A 494 2.20 9.25 -15.32
C VAL A 494 2.99 9.71 -14.11
N VAL A 495 2.36 9.74 -12.93
CA VAL A 495 3.05 10.09 -11.67
C VAL A 495 4.13 9.06 -11.33
N ALA A 496 3.84 7.76 -11.48
CA ALA A 496 4.81 6.69 -11.26
C ALA A 496 6.01 6.77 -12.21
N ASN A 497 5.78 7.09 -13.49
CA ASN A 497 6.84 7.26 -14.49
C ASN A 497 7.80 8.39 -14.15
N VAL A 498 7.34 9.45 -13.46
CA VAL A 498 8.25 10.48 -12.93
C VAL A 498 9.22 9.88 -11.92
N GLY A 499 8.72 9.07 -11.00
CA GLY A 499 9.56 8.35 -10.03
C GLY A 499 10.61 7.46 -10.72
N GLU A 500 10.22 6.73 -11.75
CA GLU A 500 11.13 5.86 -12.52
C GLU A 500 12.16 6.68 -13.32
N SER A 501 11.73 7.75 -13.98
CA SER A 501 12.63 8.62 -14.77
C SER A 501 13.66 9.35 -13.90
N MET A 502 13.35 9.57 -12.62
CA MET A 502 14.28 10.15 -11.64
C MET A 502 15.16 9.11 -10.94
N GLY A 503 15.09 7.82 -11.32
CA GLY A 503 15.91 6.76 -10.74
C GLY A 503 15.45 6.33 -9.34
N ILE A 504 14.20 6.54 -8.99
CA ILE A 504 13.62 6.16 -7.68
C ILE A 504 13.35 4.66 -7.61
N LYS A 505 13.20 3.95 -8.74
CA LYS A 505 13.08 2.50 -8.80
C LYS A 505 14.41 1.83 -9.18
N GLY A 506 14.98 1.17 -8.23
CA GLY A 506 15.84 -0.01 -8.28
C GLY A 506 16.73 -0.26 -9.49
N LYS A 507 17.82 0.51 -9.66
CA LYS A 507 19.07 -0.02 -10.23
C LYS A 507 20.23 0.53 -9.42
N THR A 508 21.14 -0.39 -9.05
CA THR A 508 22.39 -0.14 -8.37
C THR A 508 23.15 1.09 -8.89
N GLU A 509 23.98 1.71 -8.03
CA GLU A 509 24.82 2.92 -8.22
C GLU A 509 25.60 3.03 -9.53
N ALA A 510 25.69 1.96 -10.34
CA ALA A 510 26.34 1.97 -11.66
C ALA A 510 25.57 2.79 -12.73
N ALA A 511 24.37 3.29 -12.46
CA ALA A 511 23.54 4.05 -13.40
C ALA A 511 23.72 5.60 -13.30
N ALA A 512 24.85 6.09 -12.84
CA ALA A 512 25.17 7.51 -12.64
C ALA A 512 25.25 8.35 -13.94
N LYS A 513 24.82 7.83 -15.08
CA LYS A 513 24.65 8.56 -16.37
C LYS A 513 23.26 8.32 -16.97
N VAL A 514 22.22 8.41 -16.16
CA VAL A 514 20.85 8.38 -16.69
C VAL A 514 20.54 9.78 -17.21
N ASN A 515 20.41 9.93 -18.52
CA ASN A 515 19.71 11.05 -19.13
C ASN A 515 18.28 11.04 -18.59
N ILE A 516 17.95 11.95 -17.67
CA ILE A 516 16.61 12.08 -17.13
C ILE A 516 15.69 12.48 -18.28
N GLU A 517 14.70 11.63 -18.53
CA GLU A 517 13.64 12.00 -19.45
C GLU A 517 12.78 13.11 -18.81
N ILE A 518 12.99 14.35 -19.27
CA ILE A 518 12.15 15.52 -18.89
C ILE A 518 10.69 15.31 -19.33
N LYS A 519 10.44 14.37 -20.24
CA LYS A 519 9.14 14.09 -20.83
C LYS A 519 8.01 13.85 -19.83
N PRO A 520 8.16 13.05 -18.75
CA PRO A 520 7.09 12.88 -17.76
C PRO A 520 6.78 14.17 -16.98
N LEU A 521 7.78 14.99 -16.69
CA LEU A 521 7.59 16.29 -16.02
C LEU A 521 6.84 17.28 -16.91
N LEU A 522 7.14 17.30 -18.21
CA LEU A 522 6.42 18.08 -19.19
C LEU A 522 4.97 17.60 -19.34
N GLN A 523 4.74 16.28 -19.34
CA GLN A 523 3.39 15.71 -19.38
C GLN A 523 2.56 16.16 -18.19
N LEU A 524 3.10 16.08 -16.97
CA LEU A 524 2.42 16.57 -15.77
C LEU A 524 2.17 18.08 -15.82
N TYR A 525 3.11 18.87 -16.32
CA TYR A 525 2.90 20.30 -16.52
C TYR A 525 1.73 20.58 -17.48
N GLN A 526 1.69 19.89 -18.61
CA GLN A 526 0.61 20.03 -19.61
C GLN A 526 -0.76 19.65 -19.01
N LEU A 527 -0.78 18.64 -18.15
CA LEU A 527 -2.00 18.14 -17.52
C LEU A 527 -2.47 19.02 -16.35
N LEU A 528 -1.54 19.43 -15.47
CA LEU A 528 -1.91 20.03 -14.18
C LEU A 528 -1.82 21.56 -14.18
N ILE A 529 -0.88 22.14 -14.90
CA ILE A 529 -0.58 23.59 -14.83
C ILE A 529 -1.10 24.33 -16.05
N LYS A 530 -0.84 23.84 -17.26
CA LYS A 530 -1.24 24.52 -18.50
C LYS A 530 -2.73 24.88 -18.56
N PRO A 531 -3.70 24.00 -18.13
CA PRO A 531 -5.13 24.32 -18.19
C PRO A 531 -5.57 25.46 -17.26
N ILE A 532 -4.74 25.82 -16.28
CA ILE A 532 -5.01 26.88 -15.30
C ILE A 532 -4.00 28.04 -15.40
N ALA A 533 -3.08 28.02 -16.38
CA ALA A 533 -1.97 28.98 -16.47
C ALA A 533 -2.43 30.44 -16.56
N ASP A 534 -3.59 30.68 -17.19
CA ASP A 534 -4.23 32.01 -17.29
C ASP A 534 -4.80 32.51 -15.96
N LEU A 535 -4.99 31.62 -14.98
CA LEU A 535 -5.52 31.93 -13.64
C LEU A 535 -4.40 32.17 -12.61
N LEU A 536 -3.15 31.80 -12.95
CA LEU A 536 -2.02 31.94 -12.05
C LEU A 536 -1.49 33.39 -12.03
N PRO A 537 -0.85 33.81 -10.94
CA PRO A 537 -0.28 35.14 -10.85
C PRO A 537 0.83 35.37 -11.91
N LYS A 538 0.88 36.60 -12.45
CA LYS A 538 1.86 36.98 -13.49
C LYS A 538 3.23 37.32 -12.91
N GLU A 539 3.26 37.81 -11.67
CA GLU A 539 4.50 38.25 -11.02
C GLU A 539 5.31 37.04 -10.54
N THR A 540 6.61 37.14 -10.64
CA THR A 540 7.54 36.11 -10.16
C THR A 540 7.57 36.06 -8.63
N ALA A 541 7.90 34.88 -8.09
CA ALA A 541 8.00 34.59 -6.65
C ALA A 541 6.68 34.63 -5.87
N ASN A 542 5.53 34.87 -6.53
CA ASN A 542 4.24 34.69 -5.88
C ASN A 542 4.07 33.27 -5.35
N ARG A 543 3.36 33.15 -4.23
CA ARG A 543 3.15 31.85 -3.58
C ARG A 543 1.98 31.10 -4.19
N LEU A 544 2.25 29.87 -4.62
CA LEU A 544 1.24 28.88 -4.97
C LEU A 544 1.17 27.83 -3.86
N ILE A 545 -0.04 27.52 -3.42
CA ILE A 545 -0.30 26.43 -2.47
C ILE A 545 -1.11 25.39 -3.18
N PHE A 546 -0.49 24.22 -3.40
CA PHE A 546 -1.11 23.08 -4.03
C PHE A 546 -1.81 22.21 -2.99
N ILE A 547 -3.04 21.82 -3.30
CA ILE A 547 -3.85 20.92 -2.48
C ILE A 547 -4.18 19.67 -3.32
N PRO A 548 -3.23 18.76 -3.45
CA PRO A 548 -3.38 17.55 -4.27
C PRO A 548 -4.29 16.51 -3.61
N GLN A 549 -4.73 15.54 -4.39
CA GLN A 549 -5.51 14.39 -3.93
C GLN A 549 -4.85 13.09 -4.41
N GLN A 550 -4.82 12.07 -3.55
CA GLN A 550 -4.32 10.74 -3.86
C GLN A 550 -2.90 10.77 -4.48
N GLU A 551 -2.69 10.12 -5.64
CA GLU A 551 -1.39 10.06 -6.33
C GLU A 551 -0.79 11.43 -6.69
N LEU A 552 -1.61 12.48 -6.82
CA LEU A 552 -1.09 13.83 -7.05
C LEU A 552 -0.26 14.38 -5.89
N SER A 553 -0.36 13.79 -4.70
CA SER A 553 0.49 14.12 -3.55
C SER A 553 1.97 13.76 -3.77
N LEU A 554 2.26 12.91 -4.74
CA LEU A 554 3.61 12.50 -5.13
C LEU A 554 4.20 13.37 -6.25
N VAL A 555 3.46 14.33 -6.78
CA VAL A 555 3.91 15.19 -7.88
C VAL A 555 4.96 16.19 -7.38
N PRO A 556 6.17 16.18 -7.95
CA PRO A 556 7.19 17.18 -7.63
C PRO A 556 6.86 18.51 -8.32
N PHE A 557 5.88 19.25 -7.81
CA PHE A 557 5.45 20.52 -8.43
C PHE A 557 6.60 21.47 -8.76
N PRO A 558 7.65 21.60 -7.91
CA PRO A 558 8.81 22.44 -8.25
C PRO A 558 9.49 22.08 -9.58
N ALA A 559 9.53 20.79 -9.92
CA ALA A 559 10.21 20.25 -11.09
C ALA A 559 9.34 20.21 -12.36
N LEU A 560 8.06 20.56 -12.29
CA LEU A 560 7.21 20.60 -13.48
C LEU A 560 7.77 21.61 -14.47
N VAL A 561 7.94 21.19 -15.73
CA VAL A 561 8.65 21.95 -16.77
C VAL A 561 7.71 22.28 -17.91
N ASP A 562 7.77 23.52 -18.40
CA ASP A 562 7.02 23.97 -19.56
C ASP A 562 7.72 23.59 -20.89
N ILE A 563 7.06 23.89 -22.02
CA ILE A 563 7.59 23.60 -23.37
C ILE A 563 8.88 24.39 -23.70
N PHE A 564 9.23 25.41 -22.93
CA PHE A 564 10.43 26.21 -23.06
C PHE A 564 11.58 25.74 -22.15
N GLY A 565 11.37 24.63 -21.42
CA GLY A 565 12.35 24.09 -20.51
C GLY A 565 12.46 24.83 -19.17
N LYS A 566 11.49 25.70 -18.82
CA LYS A 566 11.45 26.43 -17.53
C LYS A 566 10.70 25.65 -16.48
N TYR A 567 11.34 25.46 -15.34
CA TYR A 567 10.72 24.80 -14.19
C TYR A 567 9.77 25.72 -13.43
N LEU A 568 8.72 25.15 -12.85
CA LEU A 568 7.70 25.93 -12.14
C LEU A 568 8.27 26.71 -10.95
N ILE A 569 9.30 26.16 -10.28
CA ILE A 569 10.00 26.80 -9.15
C ILE A 569 10.76 28.08 -9.58
N GLU A 570 11.16 28.21 -10.83
CA GLU A 570 11.81 29.42 -11.32
C GLU A 570 10.86 30.62 -11.29
N LYS A 571 9.56 30.35 -11.43
CA LYS A 571 8.52 31.37 -11.48
C LYS A 571 7.80 31.58 -10.15
N TYR A 572 7.56 30.55 -9.40
CA TYR A 572 6.70 30.59 -8.21
C TYR A 572 7.37 30.04 -6.96
N THR A 573 6.91 30.52 -5.81
CA THR A 573 7.19 29.92 -4.51
C THR A 573 6.13 28.86 -4.21
N ILE A 574 6.53 27.60 -3.95
CA ILE A 574 5.62 26.44 -3.93
C ILE A 574 5.51 25.88 -2.50
N VAL A 575 4.28 25.65 -2.09
CA VAL A 575 3.92 24.98 -0.83
C VAL A 575 2.87 23.92 -1.18
N THR A 576 2.84 22.84 -0.43
CA THR A 576 1.83 21.78 -0.56
C THR A 576 1.10 21.59 0.77
N VAL A 577 -0.21 21.35 0.70
CA VAL A 577 -0.99 21.00 1.90
C VAL A 577 -2.01 19.92 1.55
N PRO A 578 -2.31 19.01 2.48
CA PRO A 578 -3.26 17.94 2.22
C PRO A 578 -4.73 18.41 2.15
N ALA A 579 -5.06 19.55 2.76
CA ALA A 579 -6.36 20.20 2.71
C ALA A 579 -6.23 21.70 3.09
N ILE A 580 -7.13 22.54 2.58
CA ILE A 580 -7.15 24.00 2.91
C ILE A 580 -7.34 24.22 4.43
N GLN A 581 -8.13 23.34 5.06
CA GLN A 581 -8.36 23.40 6.50
C GLN A 581 -7.08 23.31 7.33
N VAL A 582 -6.07 22.60 6.86
CA VAL A 582 -4.77 22.47 7.53
C VAL A 582 -4.10 23.84 7.68
N LEU A 583 -4.18 24.70 6.67
CA LEU A 583 -3.63 26.06 6.74
C LEU A 583 -4.27 26.89 7.87
N ALA A 584 -5.59 26.78 8.06
CA ALA A 584 -6.27 27.48 9.15
C ALA A 584 -5.81 27.00 10.54
N LEU A 585 -5.49 25.73 10.66
CA LEU A 585 -5.03 25.11 11.92
C LEU A 585 -3.57 25.45 12.20
N THR A 586 -2.70 25.29 11.21
CA THR A 586 -1.26 25.56 11.32
C THR A 586 -0.99 27.05 11.59
N HIS A 587 -1.76 27.95 10.97
CA HIS A 587 -1.67 29.40 11.24
C HIS A 587 -1.99 29.79 12.68
N LYS A 588 -2.95 29.11 13.32
CA LYS A 588 -3.26 29.32 14.74
C LYS A 588 -2.15 28.80 15.67
N GLN A 589 -1.44 27.75 15.26
CA GLN A 589 -0.36 27.17 16.05
C GLN A 589 0.89 28.06 16.05
N GLN A 590 1.23 28.71 14.95
CA GLN A 590 2.44 29.54 14.79
C GLN A 590 2.58 30.66 15.83
N ARG A 591 1.51 31.19 16.38
CA ARG A 591 1.48 32.31 17.33
C ARG A 591 1.92 31.98 18.75
N ARG A 592 2.33 30.74 19.08
CA ARG A 592 2.48 30.27 20.48
C ARG A 592 3.93 30.08 20.97
N PHE A 593 4.96 30.41 20.18
CA PHE A 593 6.34 29.99 20.50
C PHE A 593 7.35 31.11 20.65
N SER A 594 8.08 31.10 21.79
CA SER A 594 9.02 32.17 22.19
C SER A 594 10.46 31.70 22.47
N ARG A 595 10.85 30.46 22.15
CA ARG A 595 12.21 29.95 22.43
C ARG A 595 12.92 29.51 21.14
N ASP A 596 14.22 29.84 21.01
CA ASP A 596 15.02 29.59 19.80
C ASP A 596 15.92 28.32 19.90
N ASN A 597 15.46 27.27 20.55
CA ASN A 597 16.20 26.02 20.69
C ASN A 597 16.03 25.16 19.41
N ALA A 598 17.10 24.59 18.91
CA ALA A 598 17.08 23.65 17.80
C ALA A 598 17.53 22.25 18.23
N LEU A 599 16.93 21.22 17.65
CA LEU A 599 17.37 19.83 17.71
C LEU A 599 17.87 19.43 16.33
N VAL A 600 19.13 19.01 16.25
CA VAL A 600 19.74 18.49 15.04
C VAL A 600 20.19 17.06 15.28
N VAL A 601 19.81 16.14 14.42
CA VAL A 601 20.23 14.73 14.41
C VAL A 601 20.90 14.43 13.08
N GLY A 602 22.03 13.75 13.11
CA GLY A 602 22.72 13.31 11.89
C GLY A 602 23.25 11.89 12.01
N ASN A 603 23.05 11.11 10.97
CA ASN A 603 23.57 9.76 10.84
C ASN A 603 23.51 8.96 12.17
N PRO A 604 22.32 8.71 12.74
CA PRO A 604 22.20 7.88 13.95
C PRO A 604 22.75 6.47 13.66
N SER A 605 23.19 5.76 14.69
CA SER A 605 23.44 4.31 14.54
C SER A 605 22.16 3.67 14.07
N MET A 606 22.19 3.07 12.88
CA MET A 606 20.97 2.69 12.19
C MET A 606 20.25 1.50 12.84
N PRO A 607 18.93 1.58 13.02
CA PRO A 607 18.12 0.47 13.53
C PRO A 607 18.06 -0.68 12.52
N ARG A 608 17.80 -1.87 13.05
CA ARG A 608 17.49 -3.05 12.22
C ARG A 608 15.99 -3.12 11.99
N ILE A 609 15.58 -3.12 10.74
CA ILE A 609 14.17 -3.21 10.33
C ILE A 609 13.97 -4.28 9.27
N PRO A 610 12.82 -4.97 9.23
CA PRO A 610 12.46 -5.80 8.10
C PRO A 610 12.11 -4.90 6.91
N LEU A 611 12.91 -4.95 5.84
CA LEU A 611 12.65 -4.19 4.61
C LEU A 611 11.44 -4.72 3.84
N PHE A 612 11.12 -6.01 4.03
CA PHE A 612 9.92 -6.66 3.48
C PHE A 612 9.27 -7.52 4.56
N ILE A 613 7.95 -7.72 4.43
CA ILE A 613 7.21 -8.64 5.31
C ILE A 613 7.82 -10.03 5.17
N GLY A 614 8.26 -10.60 6.28
CA GLY A 614 8.88 -11.94 6.32
C GLY A 614 10.40 -11.97 6.16
N GLN A 615 11.08 -10.85 5.95
CA GLN A 615 12.54 -10.80 5.98
C GLN A 615 13.08 -10.57 7.40
N PRO A 616 14.25 -11.14 7.75
CA PRO A 616 14.90 -10.82 9.00
C PRO A 616 15.30 -9.34 9.03
N PRO A 617 15.22 -8.66 10.19
CA PRO A 617 15.60 -7.26 10.32
C PRO A 617 17.04 -7.03 9.88
N GLN A 618 17.24 -6.16 8.88
CA GLN A 618 18.54 -5.71 8.38
C GLN A 618 18.86 -4.32 8.91
N PRO A 619 20.14 -4.01 9.20
CA PRO A 619 20.50 -2.63 9.52
C PRO A 619 20.25 -1.74 8.29
N LEU A 620 19.64 -0.58 8.49
CA LEU A 620 19.61 0.43 7.44
C LEU A 620 21.03 0.88 7.08
N PRO A 621 21.30 1.24 5.80
CA PRO A 621 22.58 1.79 5.40
C PRO A 621 22.95 3.05 6.21
N THR A 622 24.23 3.26 6.46
CA THR A 622 24.72 4.48 7.10
C THR A 622 24.68 5.66 6.13
N LEU A 623 24.36 6.86 6.64
CA LEU A 623 24.28 8.12 5.89
C LEU A 623 25.50 8.99 6.22
N VAL A 624 26.64 8.70 5.63
CA VAL A 624 27.94 9.36 6.00
C VAL A 624 27.87 10.88 5.81
N ASN A 625 27.27 11.37 4.73
CA ASN A 625 27.18 12.81 4.48
C ASN A 625 26.09 13.49 5.33
N ALA A 626 25.13 12.75 5.90
CA ALA A 626 24.15 13.29 6.83
C ALA A 626 24.77 13.69 8.18
N GLU A 627 25.89 13.10 8.56
CA GLU A 627 26.68 13.56 9.70
C GLU A 627 27.29 14.95 9.44
N ARG A 628 27.91 15.12 8.27
CA ARG A 628 28.45 16.42 7.84
C ARG A 628 27.36 17.47 7.72
N GLU A 629 26.23 17.13 7.09
CA GLU A 629 25.05 17.98 7.01
C GLU A 629 24.58 18.44 8.40
N ALA A 630 24.48 17.51 9.35
CA ALA A 630 24.07 17.83 10.71
C ALA A 630 25.05 18.76 11.43
N LEU A 631 26.36 18.60 11.23
CA LEU A 631 27.38 19.51 11.79
C LEU A 631 27.21 20.92 11.22
N GLU A 632 27.12 21.07 9.90
CA GLU A 632 26.95 22.36 9.22
C GLU A 632 25.62 23.04 9.65
N VAL A 633 24.52 22.30 9.68
CA VAL A 633 23.20 22.82 10.10
C VAL A 633 23.20 23.20 11.60
N ALA A 634 23.84 22.41 12.44
CA ALA A 634 23.94 22.69 13.89
C ALA A 634 24.72 23.97 14.17
N GLU A 635 25.78 24.25 13.39
CA GLU A 635 26.52 25.50 13.49
C GLU A 635 25.62 26.71 13.13
N LEU A 636 24.87 26.62 12.03
CA LEU A 636 23.92 27.67 11.60
C LEU A 636 22.81 27.91 12.61
N LEU A 637 22.35 26.85 13.29
CA LEU A 637 21.28 26.88 14.31
C LEU A 637 21.83 27.08 15.73
N LYS A 638 23.14 27.26 15.90
CA LYS A 638 23.86 27.49 17.17
C LYS A 638 23.52 26.43 18.21
N THR A 639 23.56 25.17 17.82
CA THR A 639 23.28 23.99 18.68
C THR A 639 24.34 22.91 18.49
N LYS A 640 24.25 21.85 19.32
CA LYS A 640 25.10 20.66 19.16
C LYS A 640 24.29 19.53 18.55
N PRO A 641 24.77 18.86 17.50
CA PRO A 641 24.04 17.77 16.87
C PRO A 641 24.12 16.50 17.72
N LEU A 642 23.08 15.65 17.64
CA LEU A 642 23.10 14.28 18.12
C LEU A 642 23.53 13.38 16.95
N ILE A 643 24.64 12.69 17.10
CA ILE A 643 25.24 11.85 16.04
C ILE A 643 25.40 10.42 16.56
N ALA A 644 25.33 9.45 15.69
CA ALA A 644 25.54 8.03 15.96
C ALA A 644 24.73 7.52 17.16
N ASN A 645 25.37 6.93 18.17
CA ASN A 645 24.72 6.36 19.36
C ASN A 645 24.09 7.39 20.29
N LEU A 646 24.40 8.68 20.15
CA LEU A 646 23.79 9.75 20.96
C LEU A 646 22.34 10.04 20.53
N ALA A 647 22.01 9.71 19.29
CA ALA A 647 20.69 9.97 18.69
C ALA A 647 19.64 8.88 19.00
N THR A 648 19.62 8.40 20.25
CA THR A 648 18.61 7.40 20.67
C THR A 648 17.22 8.00 20.72
N LYS A 649 16.20 7.17 20.50
CA LYS A 649 14.79 7.58 20.58
C LYS A 649 14.47 8.32 21.88
N LYS A 650 14.97 7.81 23.01
CA LYS A 650 14.80 8.47 24.33
C LYS A 650 15.40 9.87 24.35
N THR A 651 16.64 10.05 23.91
CA THR A 651 17.34 11.36 23.88
C THR A 651 16.62 12.33 22.94
N VAL A 652 16.23 11.87 21.75
CA VAL A 652 15.52 12.69 20.76
C VAL A 652 14.17 13.17 21.33
N LEU A 653 13.36 12.28 21.90
CA LEU A 653 12.05 12.64 22.49
C LEU A 653 12.17 13.63 23.64
N GLN A 654 13.22 13.54 24.47
CA GLN A 654 13.46 14.52 25.57
C GLN A 654 13.77 15.93 25.04
N GLN A 655 14.47 16.06 23.90
CA GLN A 655 14.82 17.33 23.30
C GLN A 655 13.72 17.85 22.36
N LEU A 656 13.00 16.96 21.68
CA LEU A 656 11.96 17.28 20.71
C LEU A 656 10.86 18.21 21.31
N ASN A 657 10.45 17.96 22.54
CA ASN A 657 9.45 18.77 23.24
C ASN A 657 9.92 20.23 23.57
N LYS A 658 11.22 20.52 23.44
CA LYS A 658 11.84 21.80 23.74
C LYS A 658 12.30 22.55 22.49
N ALA A 659 12.41 21.86 21.36
CA ALA A 659 12.97 22.40 20.13
C ALA A 659 11.93 23.19 19.32
N LYS A 660 12.28 24.40 18.89
CA LYS A 660 11.51 25.22 17.94
C LYS A 660 11.74 24.75 16.52
N THR A 661 12.99 24.41 16.20
CA THR A 661 13.38 23.84 14.90
C THR A 661 13.96 22.45 15.12
N VAL A 662 13.50 21.51 14.32
CA VAL A 662 13.99 20.12 14.33
C VAL A 662 14.51 19.79 12.94
N HIS A 663 15.76 19.31 12.88
CA HIS A 663 16.38 18.82 11.66
C HIS A 663 16.89 17.40 11.89
N LEU A 664 16.41 16.46 11.07
CA LEU A 664 16.74 15.05 11.16
C LEU A 664 17.42 14.57 9.86
N GLY A 665 18.75 14.51 9.87
CA GLY A 665 19.59 13.86 8.86
C GLY A 665 19.54 12.35 9.04
N THR A 666 18.37 11.75 8.89
CA THR A 666 18.12 10.32 9.01
C THR A 666 16.94 9.90 8.15
N TYR A 667 16.74 8.59 8.03
CA TYR A 667 15.65 8.02 7.24
C TYR A 667 14.27 8.32 7.84
N GLY A 668 13.41 8.95 7.03
CA GLY A 668 11.97 8.88 7.20
C GLY A 668 11.46 7.64 6.42
N ILE A 669 11.07 6.61 7.12
CA ILE A 669 10.57 5.36 6.55
C ILE A 669 9.09 5.56 6.26
N ILE A 670 8.74 5.76 4.99
CA ILE A 670 7.40 6.21 4.63
C ILE A 670 6.42 5.05 4.59
N ASP A 671 6.79 3.89 4.04
CA ASP A 671 5.83 2.79 3.77
C ASP A 671 6.07 1.48 4.54
N GLY A 672 7.25 1.27 5.09
CA GLY A 672 7.65 -0.02 5.65
C GLY A 672 7.01 -0.36 7.00
N ILE A 673 6.57 0.63 7.78
CA ILE A 673 6.09 0.43 9.15
C ILE A 673 4.70 1.04 9.33
N LYS A 674 3.69 0.17 9.52
CA LYS A 674 2.33 0.59 9.89
C LYS A 674 2.04 0.16 11.33
N ARG A 675 2.05 1.10 12.28
CA ARG A 675 1.54 0.86 13.63
C ARG A 675 0.18 1.54 13.79
N GLN A 676 -0.79 0.84 14.36
CA GLN A 676 -2.17 1.32 14.52
C GLN A 676 -2.81 1.82 13.19
N GLY A 677 -2.39 1.23 12.04
CA GLY A 677 -2.92 1.61 10.73
C GLY A 677 -2.34 2.91 10.14
N ILE A 678 -1.44 3.61 10.83
CA ILE A 678 -0.81 4.85 10.35
C ILE A 678 0.57 4.52 9.78
N PRO A 679 0.81 4.75 8.47
CA PRO A 679 2.10 4.50 7.84
C PRO A 679 3.12 5.59 8.20
N GLY A 680 4.39 5.21 8.23
CA GLY A 680 5.52 6.11 8.44
C GLY A 680 6.22 5.95 9.78
N ALA A 681 7.53 6.15 9.77
CA ALA A 681 8.40 6.12 10.94
C ALA A 681 9.70 6.89 10.67
N ILE A 682 10.41 7.25 11.72
CA ILE A 682 11.72 7.89 11.71
C ILE A 682 12.75 6.92 12.30
N ALA A 683 13.87 6.71 11.61
CA ALA A 683 14.97 5.88 12.08
C ALA A 683 15.87 6.67 13.05
N LEU A 684 16.10 6.11 14.24
CA LEU A 684 16.94 6.66 15.29
C LEU A 684 17.89 5.56 15.82
N ALA A 685 18.82 5.91 16.66
CA ALA A 685 19.73 4.92 17.25
C ALA A 685 18.97 3.98 18.19
N PRO A 686 19.18 2.66 18.08
CA PRO A 686 18.64 1.70 19.03
C PRO A 686 19.30 1.86 20.40
N SER A 687 18.62 1.44 21.45
CA SER A 687 19.12 1.36 22.82
C SER A 687 18.73 0.00 23.41
N ASP A 688 19.24 -0.34 24.60
CA ASP A 688 18.95 -1.60 25.28
C ASP A 688 17.43 -1.84 25.49
N SER A 689 16.64 -0.78 25.53
CA SER A 689 15.18 -0.84 25.78
C SER A 689 14.32 -0.54 24.56
N ASP A 690 14.91 -0.14 23.41
CA ASP A 690 14.14 0.33 22.24
C ASP A 690 14.87 0.09 20.93
N GLY A 691 14.18 -0.43 19.93
CA GLY A 691 14.74 -0.76 18.62
C GLY A 691 15.08 0.44 17.72
N GLY A 692 14.99 1.69 18.20
CA GLY A 692 15.41 2.87 17.46
C GLY A 692 14.43 3.34 16.38
N VAL A 693 13.14 2.96 16.43
CA VAL A 693 12.13 3.38 15.47
C VAL A 693 11.05 4.23 16.14
N LEU A 694 10.90 5.47 15.69
CA LEU A 694 9.83 6.37 16.14
C LEU A 694 8.70 6.38 15.08
N SER A 695 7.60 5.69 15.34
CA SER A 695 6.48 5.57 14.41
C SER A 695 5.62 6.83 14.33
N ALA A 696 4.92 7.02 13.21
CA ALA A 696 3.96 8.10 13.01
C ALA A 696 2.82 8.06 14.06
N ALA A 697 2.41 6.87 14.50
CA ALA A 697 1.43 6.71 15.57
C ALA A 697 1.95 7.25 16.92
N GLU A 698 3.22 6.99 17.26
CA GLU A 698 3.83 7.54 18.48
C GLU A 698 4.02 9.07 18.39
N ILE A 699 4.38 9.58 17.19
CA ILE A 699 4.48 11.03 16.94
C ILE A 699 3.12 11.69 17.14
N LEU A 700 2.05 11.06 16.71
CA LEU A 700 0.69 11.56 16.88
C LEU A 700 0.37 11.79 18.36
N ASP A 701 0.93 11.03 19.27
CA ASP A 701 0.74 11.19 20.73
C ASP A 701 1.60 12.29 21.38
N LEU A 702 2.50 12.93 20.67
CA LEU A 702 3.34 14.01 21.18
C LEU A 702 2.59 15.37 21.14
N LYS A 703 2.92 16.29 22.05
CA LYS A 703 2.47 17.69 22.04
C LYS A 703 3.70 18.56 21.76
N LEU A 704 3.98 18.76 20.48
CA LEU A 704 5.17 19.46 20.06
C LEU A 704 4.99 20.99 20.05
N LYS A 705 6.07 21.69 20.39
CA LYS A 705 6.18 23.15 20.30
C LYS A 705 7.12 23.57 19.16
N THR A 706 7.30 22.71 18.20
CA THR A 706 8.17 22.87 17.04
C THR A 706 7.46 23.68 15.95
N THR A 707 8.12 24.67 15.38
CA THR A 707 7.58 25.50 14.28
C THR A 707 8.01 25.00 12.91
N LEU A 708 9.15 24.31 12.84
CA LEU A 708 9.68 23.71 11.62
C LEU A 708 10.28 22.34 11.94
N PHE A 709 9.86 21.31 11.19
CA PHE A 709 10.38 19.96 11.28
C PHE A 709 10.90 19.53 9.91
N VAL A 710 12.16 19.21 9.81
CA VAL A 710 12.83 18.82 8.56
C VAL A 710 13.32 17.37 8.69
N ILE A 711 13.01 16.55 7.69
CA ILE A 711 13.60 15.24 7.48
C ILE A 711 14.37 15.32 6.15
N SER A 712 15.66 15.00 6.14
CA SER A 712 16.49 15.19 4.93
C SER A 712 16.77 13.91 4.16
N ALA A 713 16.47 12.73 4.71
CA ALA A 713 16.64 11.46 4.01
C ALA A 713 15.37 10.58 4.05
N THR A 714 15.16 9.80 3.01
CA THR A 714 14.16 8.73 2.98
C THR A 714 14.83 7.44 2.55
N GLU A 715 14.33 6.31 3.04
CA GLU A 715 14.70 5.02 2.49
C GLU A 715 13.94 4.75 1.20
N THR A 716 14.66 4.45 0.13
CA THR A 716 14.13 4.02 -1.16
C THR A 716 14.43 2.55 -1.44
N GLY A 717 14.54 1.73 -0.40
CA GLY A 717 14.68 0.29 -0.57
C GLY A 717 13.42 -0.31 -1.18
N LYS A 718 13.32 -0.40 -2.51
CA LYS A 718 12.33 -1.17 -3.30
C LYS A 718 10.82 -0.97 -2.99
N SER A 719 10.41 -0.21 -1.99
CA SER A 719 9.02 0.13 -1.74
C SER A 719 8.64 1.42 -2.46
N GLN A 720 7.54 1.40 -3.18
CA GLN A 720 6.95 2.61 -3.75
C GLN A 720 6.58 3.54 -2.61
N ILE A 721 7.04 4.80 -2.67
CA ILE A 721 6.50 5.85 -1.80
C ILE A 721 5.01 5.95 -2.11
N SER A 722 4.16 5.67 -1.14
CA SER A 722 2.72 5.84 -1.31
C SER A 722 2.29 7.24 -0.90
N SER A 723 1.21 7.73 -1.51
CA SER A 723 0.54 8.96 -1.07
C SER A 723 0.12 8.88 0.41
N ASP A 724 -0.20 7.68 0.88
CA ASP A 724 -0.61 7.41 2.27
C ASP A 724 0.57 7.54 3.25
N GLY A 725 1.79 7.15 2.83
CA GLY A 725 2.99 7.26 3.65
C GLY A 725 3.40 8.72 3.91
N ILE A 726 3.45 9.54 2.85
CA ILE A 726 3.71 10.99 2.99
C ILE A 726 2.63 11.63 3.88
N SER A 727 1.38 11.31 3.61
CA SER A 727 0.24 11.81 4.40
C SER A 727 0.33 11.35 5.85
N GLY A 728 0.67 10.08 6.12
CA GLY A 728 0.73 9.53 7.48
C GLY A 728 1.72 10.25 8.38
N LEU A 729 2.98 10.38 7.95
CA LEU A 729 4.02 11.02 8.76
C LEU A 729 3.82 12.53 8.88
N SER A 730 3.52 13.24 7.78
CA SER A 730 3.32 14.69 7.79
C SER A 730 2.08 15.10 8.59
N LEU A 731 0.98 14.38 8.46
CA LEU A 731 -0.24 14.62 9.23
C LEU A 731 -0.04 14.33 10.72
N SER A 732 0.72 13.28 11.07
CA SER A 732 1.04 13.00 12.47
C SER A 732 1.86 14.14 13.11
N LEU A 733 2.84 14.69 12.38
CA LEU A 733 3.63 15.86 12.83
C LEU A 733 2.77 17.12 12.96
N ILE A 734 1.94 17.41 11.96
CA ILE A 734 1.02 18.57 12.00
C ILE A 734 0.03 18.41 13.15
N SER A 735 -0.51 17.22 13.35
CA SER A 735 -1.41 16.91 14.47
C SER A 735 -0.68 16.99 15.81
N ALA A 736 0.61 16.66 15.86
CA ALA A 736 1.44 16.83 17.03
C ALA A 736 1.70 18.32 17.38
N GLY A 737 1.34 19.25 16.50
CA GLY A 737 1.45 20.68 16.72
C GLY A 737 2.50 21.38 15.87
N VAL A 738 3.09 20.73 14.88
CA VAL A 738 4.11 21.27 13.97
C VAL A 738 3.43 21.97 12.79
N PRO A 739 3.53 23.32 12.64
CA PRO A 739 2.87 24.03 11.55
C PRO A 739 3.56 23.87 10.19
N SER A 740 4.84 23.52 10.15
CA SER A 740 5.61 23.39 8.91
C SER A 740 6.49 22.16 8.94
N VAL A 741 6.34 21.30 7.93
CA VAL A 741 7.10 20.05 7.77
C VAL A 741 7.78 20.05 6.40
N ILE A 742 9.09 19.77 6.37
CA ILE A 742 9.82 19.52 5.12
C ILE A 742 10.19 18.04 5.09
N ILE A 743 9.76 17.36 4.05
CA ILE A 743 10.06 15.95 3.81
C ILE A 743 10.52 15.72 2.37
N PRO A 744 11.39 14.75 2.12
CA PRO A 744 11.75 14.38 0.76
C PRO A 744 10.71 13.45 0.13
N LEU A 745 10.49 13.62 -1.19
CA LEU A 745 9.64 12.76 -2.02
C LEU A 745 10.38 11.50 -2.48
N TRP A 746 11.71 11.54 -2.48
CA TRP A 746 12.60 10.44 -2.87
C TRP A 746 13.96 10.58 -2.19
N SER A 747 14.77 9.54 -2.25
CA SER A 747 16.15 9.58 -1.78
C SER A 747 17.01 10.38 -2.75
N SER A 748 17.30 11.61 -2.38
CA SER A 748 18.28 12.43 -3.10
C SER A 748 19.71 11.99 -2.77
N PRO A 749 20.68 12.16 -3.68
CA PRO A 749 22.09 11.90 -3.35
C PRO A 749 22.55 12.74 -2.17
N GLU A 750 23.34 12.13 -1.28
CA GLU A 750 23.71 12.75 0.00
C GLU A 750 24.50 14.06 -0.15
N VAL A 751 25.40 14.18 -1.17
CA VAL A 751 26.22 15.38 -1.36
C VAL A 751 25.39 16.60 -1.77
N PRO A 752 24.53 16.54 -2.80
CA PRO A 752 23.60 17.64 -3.09
C PRO A 752 22.69 17.97 -1.92
N THR A 753 22.22 16.97 -1.15
CA THR A 753 21.33 17.15 0.00
C THR A 753 21.97 18.00 1.10
N ALA A 754 23.22 17.74 1.46
CA ALA A 754 23.94 18.52 2.47
C ALA A 754 24.09 20.00 2.06
N SER A 755 24.51 20.24 0.80
CA SER A 755 24.61 21.61 0.25
C SER A 755 23.26 22.32 0.20
N PHE A 756 22.20 21.57 -0.16
CA PHE A 756 20.83 22.09 -0.20
C PHE A 756 20.33 22.51 1.17
N MET A 757 20.53 21.69 2.21
CA MET A 757 20.07 22.00 3.55
C MET A 757 20.85 23.14 4.18
N THR A 758 22.16 23.21 3.98
CA THR A 758 22.98 24.36 4.40
C THR A 758 22.47 25.65 3.77
N GLU A 759 22.21 25.67 2.45
CA GLU A 759 21.65 26.84 1.78
C GLU A 759 20.22 27.16 2.26
N PHE A 760 19.37 26.16 2.48
CA PHE A 760 18.04 26.38 3.01
C PHE A 760 18.06 27.13 4.35
N TYR A 761 18.89 26.72 5.31
CA TYR A 761 18.99 27.40 6.59
C TYR A 761 19.65 28.80 6.49
N ASN A 762 20.62 28.99 5.60
CA ASN A 762 21.17 30.30 5.30
C ASN A 762 20.07 31.25 4.79
N GLN A 763 19.27 30.83 3.84
CA GLN A 763 18.16 31.61 3.30
C GLN A 763 17.04 31.82 4.34
N LEU A 764 16.76 30.84 5.17
CA LEU A 764 15.77 30.95 6.25
C LEU A 764 16.18 32.02 7.28
N ASN A 765 17.44 32.08 7.64
CA ASN A 765 17.97 33.10 8.55
C ASN A 765 17.87 34.53 7.98
N GLN A 766 17.92 34.68 6.65
CA GLN A 766 17.80 35.98 5.97
C GLN A 766 16.34 36.39 5.74
N THR A 767 15.52 35.47 5.26
CA THR A 767 14.15 35.79 4.80
C THR A 767 13.08 35.62 5.88
N HIS A 768 13.31 34.78 6.87
CA HIS A 768 12.32 34.32 7.86
C HIS A 768 11.06 33.73 7.22
N ASP A 769 11.14 33.31 5.94
CA ASP A 769 10.09 32.70 5.15
C ASP A 769 10.55 31.33 4.64
N LYS A 770 9.98 30.28 5.19
CA LYS A 770 10.38 28.88 4.92
C LYS A 770 10.18 28.50 3.45
N ALA A 771 9.09 28.98 2.85
CA ALA A 771 8.78 28.67 1.46
C ALA A 771 9.73 29.40 0.49
N GLN A 772 10.07 30.64 0.77
CA GLN A 772 11.07 31.39 -0.01
C GLN A 772 12.46 30.79 0.19
N ALA A 773 12.85 30.47 1.42
CA ALA A 773 14.12 29.83 1.70
C ALA A 773 14.27 28.50 0.94
N LEU A 774 13.23 27.68 0.94
CA LEU A 774 13.21 26.41 0.20
C LEU A 774 13.34 26.64 -1.31
N ARG A 775 12.62 27.63 -1.86
CA ARG A 775 12.74 28.00 -3.28
C ARG A 775 14.16 28.43 -3.65
N GLN A 776 14.79 29.30 -2.83
CA GLN A 776 16.17 29.78 -3.11
C GLN A 776 17.17 28.62 -3.02
N ALA A 777 17.03 27.73 -2.03
CA ALA A 777 17.86 26.53 -1.93
C ALA A 777 17.73 25.64 -3.18
N MET A 778 16.49 25.42 -3.67
CA MET A 778 16.26 24.67 -4.92
C MET A 778 16.94 25.33 -6.13
N LEU A 779 16.78 26.65 -6.29
CA LEU A 779 17.36 27.38 -7.42
C LEU A 779 18.88 27.33 -7.40
N LYS A 780 19.49 27.53 -6.24
CA LYS A 780 20.95 27.53 -6.08
C LYS A 780 21.55 26.14 -6.24
N THR A 781 20.90 25.13 -5.70
CA THR A 781 21.31 23.72 -5.89
C THR A 781 21.21 23.33 -7.36
N LYS A 782 20.16 23.76 -8.07
CA LYS A 782 19.96 23.53 -9.51
C LYS A 782 21.13 24.11 -10.36
N GLU A 783 21.72 25.23 -9.98
CA GLU A 783 22.86 25.79 -10.67
C GLU A 783 24.10 24.90 -10.64
N GLN A 784 24.34 24.21 -9.51
CA GLN A 784 25.45 23.30 -9.30
C GLN A 784 25.13 21.87 -9.77
N TYR A 785 23.90 21.43 -9.57
CA TYR A 785 23.39 20.09 -9.88
C TYR A 785 22.12 20.24 -10.73
N PRO A 786 22.24 20.32 -12.08
CA PRO A 786 21.09 20.62 -12.96
C PRO A 786 19.99 19.56 -12.96
N ASN A 787 20.31 18.36 -12.48
CA ASN A 787 19.38 17.25 -12.46
C ASN A 787 18.24 17.48 -11.43
N PRO A 788 16.95 17.46 -11.81
CA PRO A 788 15.84 17.63 -10.88
C PRO A 788 15.83 16.66 -9.69
N ARG A 789 16.43 15.49 -9.83
CA ARG A 789 16.61 14.52 -8.74
C ARG A 789 17.34 15.12 -7.54
N ASP A 790 18.30 16.04 -7.81
CA ASP A 790 19.22 16.53 -6.79
C ASP A 790 18.67 17.71 -6.00
N TRP A 791 17.66 18.44 -6.55
CA TRP A 791 17.15 19.67 -5.95
C TRP A 791 15.63 19.74 -5.76
N ALA A 792 14.84 18.97 -6.53
CA ALA A 792 13.38 19.10 -6.51
C ALA A 792 12.68 18.11 -5.56
N GLY A 793 13.45 17.30 -4.84
CA GLY A 793 12.94 16.22 -4.00
C GLY A 793 12.26 16.66 -2.71
N PHE A 794 12.43 17.91 -2.27
CA PHE A 794 11.91 18.36 -0.99
C PHE A 794 10.56 19.07 -1.13
N MET A 795 9.64 18.71 -0.24
CA MET A 795 8.29 19.28 -0.18
C MET A 795 8.09 19.98 1.17
N LEU A 796 7.67 21.23 1.13
CA LEU A 796 7.17 21.95 2.31
C LEU A 796 5.67 21.71 2.43
N ILE A 797 5.25 21.16 3.57
CA ILE A 797 3.86 20.87 3.90
C ILE A 797 3.43 21.75 5.07
N GLY A 798 2.34 22.50 4.93
CA GLY A 798 1.78 23.35 5.96
C GLY A 798 2.08 24.83 5.77
N GLU A 799 2.48 25.52 6.84
CA GLU A 799 2.66 26.97 6.87
C GLU A 799 3.99 27.39 6.19
N GLY A 800 3.91 28.27 5.22
CA GLY A 800 5.08 28.71 4.46
C GLY A 800 5.85 29.90 5.08
N LYS A 801 5.23 30.61 6.02
CA LYS A 801 5.84 31.76 6.73
C LYS A 801 6.43 31.36 8.04
#